data_839c9ecbb3d25bc0ed84d9927dc127b6
#
_entry.id   839c9ecbb3d25bc0ed84d9927dc127b6
#
_cell.length_a   1.000
_cell.length_b   1.000
_cell.length_c   1.000
_cell.angle_alpha   90.00
_cell.angle_beta   90.00
_cell.angle_gamma   90.00
#
_symmetry.space_group_name_H-M   'P 1'
#
loop_
_entity.id
_entity.type
_entity.pdbx_description
1 polymer ?
#
loop_
_entity_poly.entity_id
_entity_poly.type
_entity_poly.pdbx_seq_one_letter_code
_entity_poly.pdbx_strand_id
1 'polypeptide(L)'
;MRHIFFLLICTAITCRAYSANSGEVVVRYNGTKATVEIAADLNGMVSSSIQGADVTLTQAESVAREITYRVSGSTNDGSLTLNGSYKITLSLEGVELTNTRGAAIQVANGKRIAIVLADGTNNVLTDMENGSQKACFFVKGHGEFQGGGSLTINGRGKHAYKGNEYVEIKASTGIITILATTKDGIHTDGDFIIKGGVLTVNVTGEAYWDDEEQETKAAACINTSANVVILGGEMHLTATGSGGKGLKADSAITISGGWTDITTTGTRYIYEGYTGDPTLIDSIPDSLKNSPKALKADDSIAISDGRITIHTEQDGGEGIESKTSLTISGGEIQIDSYDDCLNSSGNVTITGGQLHLNSRNNDGIDTNQSLYIQGGTITTLGSHKHELGIDVNFLDSLKRFAVQGGTLISVGSSSKIPYPRVKEDAQPLVYYTGFIPLGTVLSLRHETDQREIISWRMERDYTTEAGGLPPQLTVIFSSPELAVGEAYALYDGQTDEWLATAPALDTLYSRAGWKEMIFAADSFKLGKMTLPYRYADIHPEQTEDTTCLVVYLHGGPSRGNDNNLQLDEIGVEMIYRYLQQSTLRARMVVPHCPKGTQWDTRPQKALFELIRSFVTDGKADSTRVYLLGGSMGGTGTWKMLSEHPDFFAGAMPVAGNPTGSDVAALATTPVYTVMGSLDDQMSIEPVLLYRQQVDSAGGVVRLDTMATWTHQNTCDYSYSTPRLDWLFAQRLGVPAVDVPDGNPIGDAIGIITENSSPRAVKILLNGHLYIRSNGRLYDMTGRFVKPLNP
;
A
#
# COMPACT_ATOMS: atom_id res chain seq x y z
N MET A 1 -40.58 -51.41 -33.55
CA MET A 1 -39.44 -51.37 -34.49
C MET A 1 -39.61 -50.17 -35.40
N ARG A 2 -38.93 -49.06 -35.01
CA ARG A 2 -38.82 -47.88 -35.86
C ARG A 2 -37.32 -47.68 -36.10
N HIS A 3 -36.88 -47.84 -37.30
CA HIS A 3 -35.50 -47.56 -37.74
C HIS A 3 -35.33 -46.07 -37.90
N ILE A 4 -34.39 -45.48 -37.13
CA ILE A 4 -33.89 -44.13 -37.32
C ILE A 4 -32.68 -44.19 -38.22
N PHE A 5 -32.83 -43.70 -39.45
CA PHE A 5 -31.74 -43.48 -40.40
C PHE A 5 -30.92 -42.24 -39.93
N PHE A 6 -29.69 -42.46 -39.57
CA PHE A 6 -28.73 -41.38 -39.40
C PHE A 6 -28.19 -40.97 -40.79
N LEU A 7 -28.60 -39.81 -41.26
CA LEU A 7 -28.05 -39.21 -42.47
C LEU A 7 -26.73 -38.54 -42.13
N LEU A 8 -25.60 -39.14 -42.50
CA LEU A 8 -24.28 -38.54 -42.41
C LEU A 8 -24.20 -37.47 -43.51
N ILE A 9 -24.38 -36.21 -43.18
CA ILE A 9 -24.07 -35.09 -44.08
C ILE A 9 -22.56 -34.88 -44.02
N CYS A 10 -21.85 -35.48 -44.97
CA CYS A 10 -20.49 -35.09 -45.29
C CYS A 10 -20.53 -33.72 -45.98
N THR A 11 -20.33 -32.63 -45.22
CA THR A 11 -20.04 -31.34 -45.82
C THR A 11 -18.64 -31.40 -46.43
N ALA A 12 -18.60 -31.63 -47.72
CA ALA A 12 -17.39 -31.45 -48.52
C ALA A 12 -17.02 -29.96 -48.42
N ILE A 13 -16.00 -29.63 -47.60
CA ILE A 13 -15.35 -28.33 -47.67
C ILE A 13 -14.69 -28.27 -49.04
N THR A 14 -15.34 -27.59 -49.97
CA THR A 14 -14.74 -27.25 -51.25
C THR A 14 -13.62 -26.24 -50.97
N CYS A 15 -12.40 -26.77 -50.91
CA CYS A 15 -11.20 -25.95 -50.94
C CYS A 15 -11.22 -25.16 -52.26
N ARG A 16 -11.76 -23.95 -52.29
CA ARG A 16 -11.60 -23.05 -53.43
C ARG A 16 -10.09 -22.76 -53.57
N ALA A 17 -9.48 -23.28 -54.63
CA ALA A 17 -8.16 -22.89 -55.02
C ALA A 17 -8.23 -21.41 -55.46
N TYR A 18 -7.97 -20.48 -54.52
CA TYR A 18 -7.78 -19.08 -54.85
C TYR A 18 -6.39 -18.96 -55.52
N SER A 19 -6.37 -18.66 -56.81
CA SER A 19 -5.15 -18.24 -57.47
C SER A 19 -4.69 -16.88 -56.93
N ALA A 20 -3.35 -16.64 -56.92
CA ALA A 20 -2.80 -15.34 -56.49
C ALA A 20 -3.32 -14.24 -57.38
N ASN A 21 -3.95 -13.20 -56.80
CA ASN A 21 -4.33 -12.00 -57.50
C ASN A 21 -3.10 -11.12 -57.82
N SER A 22 -3.25 -10.14 -58.71
CA SER A 22 -2.18 -9.17 -59.01
C SER A 22 -1.62 -8.56 -57.70
N GLY A 23 -0.29 -8.57 -57.54
CA GLY A 23 0.37 -8.07 -56.33
C GLY A 23 0.43 -9.00 -55.16
N GLU A 24 -0.07 -10.26 -55.31
CA GLU A 24 -0.13 -11.25 -54.23
C GLU A 24 0.86 -12.41 -54.39
N VAL A 25 1.37 -12.85 -53.23
CA VAL A 25 2.03 -14.17 -53.09
C VAL A 25 1.24 -14.99 -52.10
N VAL A 26 0.80 -16.17 -52.45
CA VAL A 26 -0.01 -17.06 -51.60
C VAL A 26 0.83 -18.24 -51.12
N VAL A 27 0.95 -18.39 -49.84
CA VAL A 27 1.64 -19.51 -49.16
C VAL A 27 0.58 -20.36 -48.46
N ARG A 28 0.58 -21.66 -48.76
CA ARG A 28 -0.32 -22.63 -48.12
C ARG A 28 0.48 -23.77 -47.52
N TYR A 29 0.34 -23.94 -46.23
CA TYR A 29 0.90 -25.07 -45.49
C TYR A 29 -0.07 -26.26 -45.54
N ASN A 30 0.47 -27.44 -45.68
CA ASN A 30 -0.30 -28.69 -45.64
C ASN A 30 0.60 -29.81 -45.04
N GLY A 31 0.55 -29.94 -43.72
CA GLY A 31 1.38 -30.90 -42.98
C GLY A 31 2.87 -30.65 -43.19
N THR A 32 3.58 -31.58 -43.86
CA THR A 32 5.06 -31.48 -44.04
C THR A 32 5.47 -30.72 -45.29
N LYS A 33 4.56 -30.09 -46.00
CA LYS A 33 4.82 -29.39 -47.27
C LYS A 33 4.17 -27.99 -47.26
N ALA A 34 4.76 -27.12 -48.02
CA ALA A 34 4.16 -25.84 -48.37
C ALA A 34 4.10 -25.66 -49.89
N THR A 35 3.12 -24.89 -50.33
CA THR A 35 3.02 -24.44 -51.74
C THR A 35 3.09 -22.92 -51.75
N VAL A 36 3.73 -22.41 -52.80
CA VAL A 36 3.84 -20.94 -53.02
C VAL A 36 3.33 -20.68 -54.43
N GLU A 37 2.41 -19.75 -54.51
CA GLU A 37 1.87 -19.24 -55.76
C GLU A 37 2.22 -17.75 -55.88
N ILE A 38 2.94 -17.36 -56.92
CA ILE A 38 3.36 -15.97 -57.14
C ILE A 38 2.53 -15.43 -58.28
N ALA A 39 1.84 -14.31 -58.11
CA ALA A 39 1.10 -13.66 -59.21
C ALA A 39 2.00 -13.35 -60.43
N ALA A 40 1.43 -13.47 -61.60
CA ALA A 40 2.19 -13.31 -62.84
C ALA A 40 2.90 -11.95 -62.99
N ASP A 41 2.28 -10.92 -62.45
CA ASP A 41 2.85 -9.55 -62.43
C ASP A 41 4.01 -9.35 -61.42
N LEU A 42 4.26 -10.33 -60.57
CA LEU A 42 5.39 -10.40 -59.65
C LEU A 42 6.54 -11.26 -60.15
N ASN A 43 6.43 -11.84 -61.29
CA ASN A 43 7.52 -12.62 -61.89
C ASN A 43 8.80 -11.84 -62.02
N GLY A 44 9.91 -12.37 -61.50
CA GLY A 44 11.19 -11.68 -61.42
C GLY A 44 11.30 -10.64 -60.29
N MET A 45 10.20 -10.32 -59.60
CA MET A 45 10.18 -9.43 -58.42
C MET A 45 10.26 -10.19 -57.11
N VAL A 46 9.74 -11.42 -57.08
CA VAL A 46 9.77 -12.29 -55.91
C VAL A 46 10.30 -13.66 -56.34
N SER A 47 11.24 -14.19 -55.58
CA SER A 47 11.71 -15.56 -55.69
C SER A 47 11.30 -16.35 -54.47
N SER A 48 11.08 -17.67 -54.62
CA SER A 48 10.76 -18.59 -53.57
C SER A 48 11.76 -19.73 -53.46
N SER A 49 12.10 -20.14 -52.23
CA SER A 49 12.80 -21.36 -51.90
C SER A 49 11.94 -22.15 -50.93
N ILE A 50 11.67 -23.40 -51.22
CA ILE A 50 10.77 -24.27 -50.43
C ILE A 50 11.52 -25.55 -50.12
N GLN A 51 11.63 -25.86 -48.81
CA GLN A 51 12.20 -27.13 -48.34
C GLN A 51 11.19 -27.78 -47.38
N GLY A 52 10.35 -28.70 -47.91
CA GLY A 52 9.25 -29.25 -47.13
C GLY A 52 8.22 -28.19 -46.79
N ALA A 53 8.12 -27.83 -45.54
CA ALA A 53 7.27 -26.73 -45.04
C ALA A 53 8.08 -25.48 -44.68
N ASP A 54 9.37 -25.44 -44.94
CA ASP A 54 10.15 -24.20 -44.80
C ASP A 54 10.05 -23.36 -46.05
N VAL A 55 9.57 -22.17 -45.95
CA VAL A 55 9.36 -21.22 -47.04
C VAL A 55 10.20 -19.96 -46.83
N THR A 56 11.03 -19.67 -47.81
CA THR A 56 11.75 -18.40 -47.89
C THR A 56 11.31 -17.66 -49.16
N LEU A 57 10.84 -16.46 -49.01
CA LEU A 57 10.45 -15.56 -50.10
C LEU A 57 11.38 -14.33 -50.10
N THR A 58 11.95 -13.99 -51.26
CA THR A 58 12.88 -12.90 -51.36
C THR A 58 12.42 -11.91 -52.43
N GLN A 59 12.25 -10.65 -52.05
CA GLN A 59 12.00 -9.54 -52.97
C GLN A 59 13.29 -9.15 -53.68
N ALA A 60 13.23 -8.93 -54.98
CA ALA A 60 14.34 -8.30 -55.71
C ALA A 60 14.55 -6.85 -55.22
N GLU A 61 15.77 -6.34 -55.26
CA GLU A 61 16.09 -4.98 -54.85
C GLU A 61 15.35 -3.91 -55.65
N SER A 62 14.95 -4.22 -56.87
CA SER A 62 14.17 -3.36 -57.76
C SER A 62 12.71 -3.17 -57.41
N VAL A 63 12.21 -3.93 -56.36
CA VAL A 63 10.81 -3.82 -55.94
C VAL A 63 10.53 -2.46 -55.32
N ALA A 64 9.64 -1.70 -55.98
CA ALA A 64 9.23 -0.37 -55.56
C ALA A 64 7.71 -0.27 -55.31
N ARG A 65 7.04 -1.39 -55.09
CA ARG A 65 5.62 -1.49 -54.76
C ARG A 65 5.38 -2.43 -53.60
N GLU A 66 4.31 -2.21 -52.87
CA GLU A 66 3.87 -3.08 -51.80
C GLU A 66 3.38 -4.44 -52.37
N ILE A 67 3.83 -5.52 -51.74
CA ILE A 67 3.42 -6.89 -52.06
C ILE A 67 2.69 -7.46 -50.89
N THR A 68 1.56 -8.12 -51.17
CA THR A 68 0.77 -8.84 -50.18
C THR A 68 1.15 -10.32 -50.15
N TYR A 69 1.57 -10.77 -48.95
CA TYR A 69 1.84 -12.20 -48.67
C TYR A 69 0.68 -12.77 -47.90
N ARG A 70 -0.09 -13.66 -48.49
CA ARG A 70 -1.23 -14.33 -47.87
C ARG A 70 -0.81 -15.72 -47.40
N VAL A 71 -1.01 -16.00 -46.11
CA VAL A 71 -0.48 -17.21 -45.47
C VAL A 71 -1.61 -17.99 -44.79
N SER A 72 -1.73 -19.27 -45.10
CA SER A 72 -2.80 -20.12 -44.58
C SER A 72 -2.38 -21.57 -44.43
N GLY A 73 -3.23 -22.38 -43.79
CA GLY A 73 -3.04 -23.81 -43.61
C GLY A 73 -2.19 -24.17 -42.40
N SER A 74 -1.82 -25.41 -42.23
CA SER A 74 -1.16 -25.88 -41.01
C SER A 74 0.08 -26.74 -41.27
N THR A 75 1.08 -26.60 -40.38
CA THR A 75 2.26 -27.45 -40.31
C THR A 75 2.77 -27.56 -38.87
N ASN A 76 3.24 -28.74 -38.50
CA ASN A 76 3.86 -28.95 -37.17
C ASN A 76 5.38 -28.81 -37.20
N ASP A 77 6.00 -28.56 -38.35
CA ASP A 77 7.43 -28.29 -38.48
C ASP A 77 7.70 -27.55 -39.81
N GLY A 78 7.64 -26.23 -39.76
CA GLY A 78 7.90 -25.38 -40.93
C GLY A 78 8.11 -23.92 -40.51
N SER A 79 8.51 -23.11 -41.47
CA SER A 79 8.81 -21.70 -41.21
C SER A 79 8.44 -20.80 -42.39
N LEU A 80 8.28 -19.52 -42.13
CA LEU A 80 8.15 -18.47 -43.11
C LEU A 80 9.24 -17.43 -42.93
N THR A 81 10.10 -17.25 -43.94
CA THR A 81 11.08 -16.15 -43.99
C THR A 81 10.77 -15.22 -45.14
N LEU A 82 10.58 -13.94 -44.86
CA LEU A 82 10.37 -12.91 -45.85
C LEU A 82 11.60 -11.96 -45.87
N ASN A 83 12.28 -11.92 -47.01
CA ASN A 83 13.43 -11.05 -47.22
C ASN A 83 13.07 -9.97 -48.24
N GLY A 84 13.49 -8.73 -47.97
CA GLY A 84 13.26 -7.62 -48.90
C GLY A 84 13.62 -6.26 -48.32
N SER A 85 13.53 -5.25 -49.17
CA SER A 85 13.84 -3.86 -48.78
C SER A 85 12.62 -2.94 -48.83
N TYR A 86 11.48 -3.40 -49.31
CA TYR A 86 10.28 -2.59 -49.45
C TYR A 86 9.20 -2.97 -48.43
N LYS A 87 8.22 -2.08 -48.17
CA LYS A 87 7.06 -2.35 -47.31
C LYS A 87 6.21 -3.52 -47.86
N ILE A 88 5.60 -4.24 -46.98
CA ILE A 88 4.76 -5.38 -47.32
C ILE A 88 3.46 -5.41 -46.49
N THR A 89 2.52 -6.19 -47.01
CA THR A 89 1.36 -6.67 -46.22
C THR A 89 1.50 -8.17 -46.03
N LEU A 90 1.52 -8.62 -44.77
CA LEU A 90 1.48 -10.01 -44.37
C LEU A 90 0.08 -10.34 -43.85
N SER A 91 -0.71 -11.05 -44.67
CA SER A 91 -2.07 -11.48 -44.30
C SER A 91 -2.05 -12.88 -43.73
N LEU A 92 -2.44 -13.04 -42.49
CA LEU A 92 -2.58 -14.33 -41.81
C LEU A 92 -4.05 -14.77 -41.94
N GLU A 93 -4.26 -15.88 -42.68
CA GLU A 93 -5.58 -16.33 -43.12
C GLU A 93 -5.90 -17.74 -42.61
N GLY A 94 -5.83 -17.94 -41.28
CA GLY A 94 -6.02 -19.26 -40.66
C GLY A 94 -4.74 -20.09 -40.77
N VAL A 95 -3.59 -19.52 -40.46
CA VAL A 95 -2.32 -20.23 -40.40
C VAL A 95 -2.06 -20.81 -39.02
N GLU A 96 -1.68 -22.09 -38.96
CA GLU A 96 -1.16 -22.74 -37.77
C GLU A 96 0.28 -23.21 -38.09
N LEU A 97 1.26 -22.51 -37.64
CA LEU A 97 2.65 -22.69 -38.00
C LEU A 97 3.51 -22.93 -36.75
N THR A 98 3.96 -24.19 -36.63
CA THR A 98 4.96 -24.54 -35.61
C THR A 98 6.30 -24.77 -36.30
N ASN A 99 7.37 -24.20 -35.73
CA ASN A 99 8.73 -24.48 -36.16
C ASN A 99 9.53 -25.07 -34.99
N THR A 100 9.93 -26.32 -35.11
CA THR A 100 10.71 -27.04 -34.08
C THR A 100 12.20 -26.75 -34.16
N ARG A 101 12.66 -25.92 -35.10
CA ARG A 101 14.08 -25.63 -35.39
C ARG A 101 14.43 -24.14 -35.27
N GLY A 102 13.46 -23.24 -35.05
CA GLY A 102 13.71 -21.82 -35.02
C GLY A 102 12.42 -20.98 -34.91
N ALA A 103 12.48 -19.77 -35.44
CA ALA A 103 11.34 -18.86 -35.51
C ALA A 103 10.22 -19.39 -36.43
N ALA A 104 8.95 -19.25 -36.05
CA ALA A 104 7.84 -19.55 -36.92
C ALA A 104 7.78 -18.58 -38.12
N ILE A 105 7.82 -17.29 -37.85
CA ILE A 105 7.85 -16.24 -38.89
C ILE A 105 9.03 -15.29 -38.67
N GLN A 106 9.79 -15.02 -39.73
CA GLN A 106 10.85 -14.03 -39.75
C GLN A 106 10.65 -13.07 -40.91
N VAL A 107 10.49 -11.77 -40.66
CA VAL A 107 10.38 -10.70 -41.66
C VAL A 107 11.62 -9.81 -41.57
N ALA A 108 12.49 -9.91 -42.55
CA ALA A 108 13.74 -9.16 -42.60
C ALA A 108 13.61 -7.83 -43.36
N ASN A 109 12.43 -7.45 -43.80
CA ASN A 109 12.14 -6.16 -44.41
C ASN A 109 12.22 -5.05 -43.34
N GLY A 110 13.04 -4.02 -43.63
CA GLY A 110 13.25 -2.90 -42.68
C GLY A 110 12.32 -1.69 -42.92
N LYS A 111 11.11 -1.94 -43.44
CA LYS A 111 10.07 -0.92 -43.67
C LYS A 111 8.80 -1.28 -42.98
N ARG A 112 7.70 -0.60 -43.27
CA ARG A 112 6.38 -0.91 -42.75
C ARG A 112 5.94 -2.33 -43.15
N ILE A 113 5.52 -3.10 -42.16
CA ILE A 113 4.93 -4.43 -42.28
C ILE A 113 3.50 -4.37 -41.75
N ALA A 114 2.53 -4.29 -42.65
CA ALA A 114 1.13 -4.43 -42.26
C ALA A 114 0.84 -5.91 -41.97
N ILE A 115 0.53 -6.25 -40.73
CA ILE A 115 0.18 -7.59 -40.27
C ILE A 115 -1.34 -7.66 -40.17
N VAL A 116 -1.96 -8.30 -41.15
CA VAL A 116 -3.43 -8.39 -41.25
C VAL A 116 -3.89 -9.71 -40.68
N LEU A 117 -4.70 -9.67 -39.65
CA LEU A 117 -5.43 -10.82 -39.11
C LEU A 117 -6.75 -10.89 -39.87
N ALA A 118 -6.84 -11.79 -40.86
CA ALA A 118 -8.03 -11.84 -41.71
C ALA A 118 -9.28 -12.12 -40.88
N ASP A 119 -10.38 -11.44 -41.18
CA ASP A 119 -11.60 -11.51 -40.40
C ASP A 119 -12.13 -12.95 -40.31
N GLY A 120 -12.55 -13.35 -39.12
CA GLY A 120 -13.08 -14.70 -38.88
C GLY A 120 -12.06 -15.83 -38.90
N THR A 121 -10.74 -15.51 -38.96
CA THR A 121 -9.68 -16.53 -38.94
C THR A 121 -8.99 -16.59 -37.58
N ASN A 122 -8.48 -17.80 -37.25
CA ASN A 122 -7.61 -17.99 -36.08
C ASN A 122 -6.22 -18.36 -36.55
N ASN A 123 -5.22 -17.66 -36.09
CA ASN A 123 -3.82 -17.86 -36.48
C ASN A 123 -3.02 -18.27 -35.25
N VAL A 124 -2.14 -19.24 -35.37
CA VAL A 124 -1.29 -19.76 -34.29
C VAL A 124 0.15 -19.91 -34.78
N LEU A 125 1.06 -19.29 -34.02
CA LEU A 125 2.50 -19.37 -34.27
C LEU A 125 3.19 -19.98 -33.03
N THR A 126 4.08 -20.95 -33.27
CA THR A 126 4.84 -21.59 -32.19
C THR A 126 6.29 -21.81 -32.64
N ASP A 127 7.25 -21.46 -31.80
CA ASP A 127 8.67 -21.63 -32.11
C ASP A 127 9.34 -22.74 -31.32
N MET A 128 10.62 -22.96 -31.66
CA MET A 128 11.50 -23.92 -31.01
C MET A 128 11.71 -23.54 -29.53
N GLU A 129 11.57 -24.49 -28.66
CA GLU A 129 11.91 -24.35 -27.25
C GLU A 129 13.44 -24.27 -27.08
N ASN A 130 13.89 -23.37 -26.21
CA ASN A 130 15.31 -23.11 -25.88
C ASN A 130 16.20 -22.87 -27.11
N GLY A 131 15.64 -22.38 -28.20
CA GLY A 131 16.37 -22.07 -29.42
C GLY A 131 17.13 -20.76 -29.38
N SER A 132 18.01 -20.57 -30.36
CA SER A 132 18.82 -19.34 -30.53
C SER A 132 18.11 -18.22 -31.30
N GLN A 133 16.89 -18.46 -31.82
CA GLN A 133 16.08 -17.45 -32.54
C GLN A 133 15.78 -16.24 -31.65
N LYS A 134 15.64 -15.08 -32.31
CA LYS A 134 15.33 -13.82 -31.56
C LYS A 134 13.91 -13.85 -30.98
N ALA A 135 12.96 -14.41 -31.73
CA ALA A 135 11.54 -14.50 -31.33
C ALA A 135 10.81 -15.59 -32.13
N CYS A 136 9.65 -15.98 -31.67
CA CYS A 136 8.69 -16.80 -32.44
C CYS A 136 8.25 -16.06 -33.72
N PHE A 137 7.88 -14.79 -33.57
CA PHE A 137 7.56 -13.88 -34.67
C PHE A 137 8.50 -12.66 -34.65
N PHE A 138 9.48 -12.65 -35.53
CA PHE A 138 10.46 -11.57 -35.66
C PHE A 138 10.11 -10.64 -36.83
N VAL A 139 10.10 -9.33 -36.58
CA VAL A 139 9.88 -8.27 -37.58
C VAL A 139 10.99 -7.24 -37.47
N LYS A 140 11.80 -7.10 -38.52
CA LYS A 140 12.89 -6.13 -38.56
C LYS A 140 12.39 -4.70 -38.73
N GLY A 141 11.29 -4.48 -39.46
CA GLY A 141 10.71 -3.15 -39.71
C GLY A 141 9.60 -2.77 -38.74
N HIS A 142 8.80 -1.81 -39.13
CA HIS A 142 7.65 -1.34 -38.35
C HIS A 142 6.51 -2.35 -38.44
N GLY A 143 6.10 -2.94 -37.30
CA GLY A 143 5.01 -3.93 -37.25
C GLY A 143 3.67 -3.29 -36.94
N GLU A 144 2.72 -3.31 -37.90
CA GLU A 144 1.40 -2.72 -37.72
C GLU A 144 0.33 -3.82 -37.80
N PHE A 145 -0.26 -4.18 -36.66
CA PHE A 145 -1.35 -5.16 -36.56
C PHE A 145 -2.69 -4.53 -36.89
N GLN A 146 -3.50 -5.22 -37.67
CA GLN A 146 -4.85 -4.82 -38.06
C GLN A 146 -5.70 -6.03 -38.51
N GLY A 147 -7.01 -5.86 -38.69
CA GLY A 147 -7.97 -6.90 -39.09
C GLY A 147 -8.58 -7.62 -37.93
N GLY A 148 -9.83 -8.10 -38.09
CA GLY A 148 -10.69 -8.60 -37.00
C GLY A 148 -10.51 -10.08 -36.66
N GLY A 149 -9.50 -10.77 -37.21
CA GLY A 149 -9.16 -12.14 -36.85
C GLY A 149 -8.46 -12.25 -35.53
N SER A 150 -8.02 -13.46 -35.17
CA SER A 150 -7.21 -13.70 -33.97
C SER A 150 -5.81 -14.21 -34.29
N LEU A 151 -4.86 -13.92 -33.39
CA LEU A 151 -3.48 -14.41 -33.44
C LEU A 151 -3.04 -14.90 -32.07
N THR A 152 -2.57 -16.16 -32.00
CA THR A 152 -1.88 -16.67 -30.81
C THR A 152 -0.40 -16.86 -31.12
N ILE A 153 0.50 -16.35 -30.27
CA ILE A 153 1.94 -16.53 -30.41
C ILE A 153 2.47 -17.27 -29.18
N ASN A 154 2.99 -18.48 -29.38
CA ASN A 154 3.62 -19.29 -28.34
C ASN A 154 5.15 -19.13 -28.44
N GLY A 155 5.72 -18.18 -27.73
CA GLY A 155 7.16 -17.94 -27.67
C GLY A 155 7.83 -18.83 -26.62
N ARG A 156 8.60 -19.81 -27.07
CA ARG A 156 9.28 -20.79 -26.20
C ARG A 156 10.79 -20.64 -26.15
N GLY A 157 11.37 -20.02 -27.19
CA GLY A 157 12.81 -19.85 -27.31
C GLY A 157 13.35 -18.62 -26.59
N LYS A 158 12.90 -17.47 -26.99
CA LYS A 158 13.25 -16.16 -26.38
C LYS A 158 12.00 -15.30 -26.27
N HIS A 159 11.90 -14.20 -27.05
CA HIS A 159 10.69 -13.37 -27.07
C HIS A 159 9.58 -14.06 -27.88
N ALA A 160 8.32 -13.81 -27.55
CA ALA A 160 7.25 -14.30 -28.42
C ALA A 160 7.15 -13.44 -29.68
N TYR A 161 7.13 -12.14 -29.56
CA TYR A 161 7.26 -11.16 -30.65
C TYR A 161 8.46 -10.26 -30.43
N LYS A 162 9.26 -10.03 -31.48
CA LYS A 162 10.30 -9.00 -31.47
C LYS A 162 10.22 -8.11 -32.70
N GLY A 163 10.12 -6.79 -32.46
CA GLY A 163 10.30 -5.71 -33.45
C GLY A 163 11.63 -4.98 -33.27
N ASN A 164 12.31 -4.61 -34.34
CA ASN A 164 13.46 -3.72 -34.24
C ASN A 164 13.08 -2.24 -34.43
N GLU A 165 11.84 -1.96 -34.73
CA GLU A 165 11.27 -0.63 -34.90
C GLU A 165 9.97 -0.57 -34.10
N TYR A 166 9.12 0.44 -34.27
CA TYR A 166 7.87 0.53 -33.54
C TYR A 166 6.90 -0.63 -33.84
N VAL A 167 6.08 -0.92 -32.85
CA VAL A 167 4.94 -1.85 -32.95
C VAL A 167 3.65 -1.08 -32.71
N GLU A 168 2.71 -1.19 -33.67
CA GLU A 168 1.39 -0.54 -33.53
C GLU A 168 0.28 -1.60 -33.63
N ILE A 169 -0.61 -1.59 -32.60
CA ILE A 169 -1.86 -2.35 -32.62
C ILE A 169 -2.98 -1.36 -32.96
N LYS A 170 -3.50 -1.45 -34.19
CA LYS A 170 -4.50 -0.49 -34.70
C LYS A 170 -5.88 -0.73 -34.08
N ALA A 171 -6.75 0.28 -34.15
CA ALA A 171 -8.10 0.20 -33.64
C ALA A 171 -8.96 -0.91 -34.29
N SER A 172 -8.61 -1.34 -35.51
CA SER A 172 -9.30 -2.43 -36.21
C SER A 172 -8.76 -3.83 -35.91
N THR A 173 -7.79 -3.95 -34.98
CA THR A 173 -7.19 -5.25 -34.64
C THR A 173 -8.16 -6.05 -33.78
N GLY A 174 -8.30 -7.34 -34.06
CA GLY A 174 -9.08 -8.28 -33.26
C GLY A 174 -8.35 -8.70 -32.00
N ILE A 175 -8.18 -10.00 -31.78
CA ILE A 175 -7.60 -10.56 -30.55
C ILE A 175 -6.16 -11.03 -30.81
N ILE A 176 -5.24 -10.58 -29.98
CA ILE A 176 -3.87 -11.08 -29.94
C ILE A 176 -3.62 -11.70 -28.57
N THR A 177 -3.21 -12.99 -28.55
CA THR A 177 -2.82 -13.71 -27.35
C THR A 177 -1.36 -14.13 -27.44
N ILE A 178 -0.57 -13.79 -26.44
CA ILE A 178 0.86 -14.11 -26.39
C ILE A 178 1.17 -14.92 -25.14
N LEU A 179 1.87 -16.01 -25.32
CA LEU A 179 2.41 -16.85 -24.27
C LEU A 179 3.94 -16.90 -24.44
N ALA A 180 4.68 -16.39 -23.47
CA ALA A 180 6.14 -16.37 -23.51
C ALA A 180 6.70 -17.04 -22.25
N THR A 181 7.58 -18.04 -22.44
CA THR A 181 8.07 -18.86 -21.35
C THR A 181 9.50 -18.53 -20.90
N THR A 182 10.23 -17.69 -21.65
CA THR A 182 11.67 -17.47 -21.42
C THR A 182 12.00 -15.98 -21.27
N LYS A 183 11.57 -15.16 -22.22
CA LYS A 183 11.81 -13.70 -22.22
C LYS A 183 10.49 -12.95 -22.42
N ASP A 184 10.57 -11.76 -22.99
CA ASP A 184 9.41 -10.87 -23.12
C ASP A 184 8.31 -11.44 -24.03
N GLY A 185 7.09 -11.06 -23.74
CA GLY A 185 5.97 -11.32 -24.63
C GLY A 185 6.11 -10.52 -25.92
N ILE A 186 6.16 -9.20 -25.79
CA ILE A 186 6.49 -8.27 -26.90
C ILE A 186 7.74 -7.54 -26.52
N HIS A 187 8.77 -7.64 -27.35
CA HIS A 187 9.96 -6.83 -27.26
C HIS A 187 10.09 -5.95 -28.49
N THR A 188 10.34 -4.65 -28.32
CA THR A 188 10.55 -3.75 -29.46
C THR A 188 11.66 -2.74 -29.16
N ASP A 189 12.48 -2.44 -30.20
CA ASP A 189 13.54 -1.44 -30.05
C ASP A 189 12.96 -0.01 -30.26
N GLY A 190 11.76 0.13 -30.87
CA GLY A 190 11.02 1.38 -31.01
C GLY A 190 9.75 1.41 -30.18
N ASP A 191 8.91 2.41 -30.38
CA ASP A 191 7.69 2.62 -29.60
C ASP A 191 6.73 1.42 -29.66
N PHE A 192 6.06 1.13 -28.56
CA PHE A 192 4.88 0.30 -28.51
C PHE A 192 3.63 1.16 -28.46
N ILE A 193 2.73 1.02 -29.43
CA ILE A 193 1.52 1.84 -29.59
C ILE A 193 0.29 0.93 -29.67
N ILE A 194 -0.71 1.16 -28.82
CA ILE A 194 -1.99 0.47 -28.93
C ILE A 194 -3.15 1.47 -29.04
N LYS A 195 -4.00 1.26 -30.05
CA LYS A 195 -5.17 2.10 -30.36
C LYS A 195 -6.49 1.37 -30.24
N GLY A 196 -6.47 0.03 -30.13
CA GLY A 196 -7.66 -0.81 -30.02
C GLY A 196 -7.31 -2.30 -30.05
N GLY A 197 -8.34 -3.14 -30.21
CA GLY A 197 -8.19 -4.59 -30.12
C GLY A 197 -8.12 -5.10 -28.68
N VAL A 198 -7.97 -6.43 -28.56
CA VAL A 198 -7.75 -7.11 -27.28
C VAL A 198 -6.38 -7.78 -27.31
N LEU A 199 -5.53 -7.40 -26.37
CA LEU A 199 -4.18 -7.95 -26.22
C LEU A 199 -4.05 -8.66 -24.87
N THR A 200 -3.84 -9.98 -24.89
CA THR A 200 -3.54 -10.79 -23.72
C THR A 200 -2.09 -11.27 -23.79
N VAL A 201 -1.29 -10.97 -22.77
CA VAL A 201 0.11 -11.42 -22.72
C VAL A 201 0.39 -12.09 -21.37
N ASN A 202 0.81 -13.34 -21.43
CA ASN A 202 1.24 -14.12 -20.26
C ASN A 202 2.71 -14.47 -20.39
N VAL A 203 3.51 -14.07 -19.40
CA VAL A 203 4.95 -14.29 -19.37
C VAL A 203 5.33 -15.04 -18.08
N THR A 204 6.07 -16.13 -18.24
CA THR A 204 6.52 -16.99 -17.13
C THR A 204 8.05 -17.04 -16.99
N GLY A 205 8.79 -16.29 -17.82
CA GLY A 205 10.26 -16.25 -17.80
C GLY A 205 10.79 -15.72 -16.50
N GLU A 206 11.73 -16.47 -15.90
CA GLU A 206 12.40 -16.09 -14.66
C GLU A 206 13.48 -15.02 -14.92
N ALA A 207 13.77 -14.25 -13.86
CA ALA A 207 14.93 -13.35 -13.88
C ALA A 207 16.23 -14.15 -13.92
N TYR A 208 17.25 -13.54 -14.52
CA TYR A 208 18.57 -14.13 -14.65
C TYR A 208 19.66 -13.06 -14.57
N TRP A 209 20.88 -13.50 -14.31
CA TRP A 209 22.07 -12.66 -14.41
C TRP A 209 22.57 -12.60 -15.86
N ASP A 210 22.81 -11.41 -16.36
CA ASP A 210 23.39 -11.20 -17.69
C ASP A 210 24.89 -10.92 -17.53
N ASP A 211 25.71 -11.88 -17.96
CA ASP A 211 27.18 -11.76 -17.85
C ASP A 211 27.79 -10.70 -18.78
N GLU A 212 27.10 -10.35 -19.87
CA GLU A 212 27.60 -9.35 -20.81
C GLU A 212 27.34 -7.93 -20.27
N GLU A 213 26.14 -7.70 -19.72
CA GLU A 213 25.74 -6.38 -19.22
C GLU A 213 26.02 -6.20 -17.72
N GLN A 214 26.41 -7.26 -17.02
CA GLN A 214 26.72 -7.26 -15.58
C GLN A 214 25.56 -6.73 -14.72
N GLU A 215 24.37 -7.15 -15.09
CA GLU A 215 23.15 -6.81 -14.36
C GLU A 215 22.10 -7.92 -14.43
N THR A 216 21.13 -7.84 -13.55
CA THR A 216 19.99 -8.76 -13.54
C THR A 216 18.95 -8.33 -14.58
N LYS A 217 18.47 -9.29 -15.37
CA LYS A 217 17.38 -9.12 -16.34
C LYS A 217 16.15 -9.90 -15.89
N ALA A 218 14.97 -9.42 -16.24
CA ALA A 218 13.72 -10.12 -16.04
C ALA A 218 12.80 -9.94 -17.25
N ALA A 219 11.92 -10.90 -17.45
CA ALA A 219 10.96 -10.88 -18.54
C ALA A 219 9.83 -9.87 -18.28
N ALA A 220 9.31 -9.27 -19.35
CA ALA A 220 8.15 -8.39 -19.30
C ALA A 220 7.08 -8.83 -20.31
N CYS A 221 5.81 -8.57 -19.99
CA CYS A 221 4.76 -8.77 -20.98
C CYS A 221 5.00 -7.88 -22.21
N ILE A 222 5.33 -6.61 -21.98
CA ILE A 222 5.72 -5.66 -23.03
C ILE A 222 6.98 -4.94 -22.55
N ASN A 223 8.02 -4.97 -23.39
CA ASN A 223 9.31 -4.33 -23.15
C ASN A 223 9.70 -3.51 -24.39
N THR A 224 9.91 -2.22 -24.21
CA THR A 224 10.37 -1.34 -25.29
C THR A 224 11.57 -0.52 -24.89
N SER A 225 12.52 -0.37 -25.80
CA SER A 225 13.65 0.56 -25.63
C SER A 225 13.28 2.04 -25.90
N ALA A 226 12.02 2.31 -26.21
CA ALA A 226 11.50 3.64 -26.47
C ALA A 226 10.24 3.92 -25.60
N ASN A 227 9.18 4.46 -26.19
CA ASN A 227 7.97 4.84 -25.46
C ASN A 227 6.88 3.76 -25.54
N VAL A 228 6.00 3.78 -24.54
CA VAL A 228 4.71 3.12 -24.60
C VAL A 228 3.61 4.17 -24.73
N VAL A 229 2.70 3.97 -25.69
CA VAL A 229 1.57 4.87 -25.95
C VAL A 229 0.27 4.06 -26.01
N ILE A 230 -0.58 4.23 -24.98
CA ILE A 230 -1.87 3.55 -24.86
C ILE A 230 -2.98 4.57 -25.13
N LEU A 231 -3.62 4.46 -26.29
CA LEU A 231 -4.70 5.35 -26.76
C LEU A 231 -6.07 4.68 -26.66
N GLY A 232 -6.13 3.35 -26.49
CA GLY A 232 -7.35 2.57 -26.45
C GLY A 232 -7.05 1.08 -26.49
N GLY A 233 -8.09 0.28 -26.61
CA GLY A 233 -8.01 -1.19 -26.56
C GLY A 233 -8.12 -1.76 -25.17
N GLU A 234 -8.02 -3.07 -25.09
CA GLU A 234 -8.10 -3.84 -23.86
C GLU A 234 -6.83 -4.69 -23.73
N MET A 235 -6.10 -4.52 -22.63
CA MET A 235 -4.86 -5.23 -22.35
C MET A 235 -4.95 -6.02 -21.06
N HIS A 236 -4.61 -7.31 -21.11
CA HIS A 236 -4.47 -8.19 -19.96
C HIS A 236 -3.04 -8.73 -19.92
N LEU A 237 -2.27 -8.25 -18.96
CA LEU A 237 -0.84 -8.55 -18.84
C LEU A 237 -0.58 -9.33 -17.55
N THR A 238 0.00 -10.53 -17.66
CA THR A 238 0.34 -11.37 -16.51
C THR A 238 1.79 -11.78 -16.57
N ALA A 239 2.58 -11.40 -15.55
CA ALA A 239 3.98 -11.82 -15.41
C ALA A 239 4.15 -12.61 -14.11
N THR A 240 4.51 -13.90 -14.22
CA THR A 240 4.59 -14.82 -13.08
C THR A 240 6.01 -15.15 -12.66
N GLY A 241 7.01 -14.92 -13.52
CA GLY A 241 8.41 -15.13 -13.20
C GLY A 241 8.97 -14.11 -12.22
N SER A 242 10.06 -14.48 -11.53
CA SER A 242 10.77 -13.59 -10.62
C SER A 242 11.20 -12.29 -11.33
N GLY A 243 11.09 -11.15 -10.64
CA GLY A 243 11.38 -9.84 -11.20
C GLY A 243 10.50 -9.42 -12.38
N GLY A 244 9.48 -10.20 -12.71
CA GLY A 244 8.63 -10.02 -13.90
C GLY A 244 7.93 -8.67 -13.94
N LYS A 245 7.75 -8.13 -15.15
CA LYS A 245 7.09 -6.84 -15.36
C LYS A 245 5.89 -6.95 -16.28
N GLY A 246 4.84 -6.19 -15.96
CA GLY A 246 3.72 -6.05 -16.87
C GLY A 246 4.15 -5.27 -18.11
N LEU A 247 4.59 -4.05 -17.90
CA LEU A 247 4.99 -3.14 -18.98
C LEU A 247 6.24 -2.38 -18.58
N LYS A 248 7.28 -2.43 -19.44
CA LYS A 248 8.53 -1.70 -19.26
C LYS A 248 8.83 -0.83 -20.47
N ALA A 249 9.17 0.43 -20.23
CA ALA A 249 9.68 1.36 -21.21
C ALA A 249 11.01 1.95 -20.74
N ASP A 250 12.02 1.95 -21.60
CA ASP A 250 13.29 2.64 -21.34
C ASP A 250 13.15 4.18 -21.48
N SER A 251 12.04 4.65 -22.05
CA SER A 251 11.64 6.06 -22.08
C SER A 251 10.32 6.27 -21.34
N ALA A 252 9.36 6.95 -21.93
CA ALA A 252 8.11 7.33 -21.26
C ALA A 252 6.95 6.35 -21.52
N ILE A 253 5.99 6.34 -20.56
CA ILE A 253 4.70 5.68 -20.73
C ILE A 253 3.60 6.74 -20.74
N THR A 254 2.77 6.75 -21.79
CA THR A 254 1.61 7.63 -21.90
C THR A 254 0.33 6.79 -22.04
N ILE A 255 -0.64 7.03 -21.14
CA ILE A 255 -1.96 6.36 -21.15
C ILE A 255 -3.04 7.43 -21.26
N SER A 256 -3.83 7.38 -22.35
CA SER A 256 -4.90 8.34 -22.61
C SER A 256 -6.23 7.66 -22.96
N GLY A 257 -6.36 6.36 -22.69
CA GLY A 257 -7.60 5.62 -22.90
C GLY A 257 -7.38 4.12 -22.79
N GLY A 258 -8.45 3.36 -23.05
CA GLY A 258 -8.45 1.89 -23.00
C GLY A 258 -8.60 1.32 -21.60
N TRP A 259 -8.52 0.00 -21.55
CA TRP A 259 -8.48 -0.76 -20.30
C TRP A 259 -7.17 -1.54 -20.22
N THR A 260 -6.43 -1.32 -19.15
CA THR A 260 -5.15 -1.98 -18.86
C THR A 260 -5.27 -2.73 -17.54
N ASP A 261 -5.18 -4.05 -17.58
CA ASP A 261 -5.23 -4.95 -16.42
C ASP A 261 -3.89 -5.68 -16.29
N ILE A 262 -3.20 -5.50 -15.18
CA ILE A 262 -1.86 -6.04 -14.99
C ILE A 262 -1.78 -6.82 -13.69
N THR A 263 -1.27 -8.06 -13.77
CA THR A 263 -0.97 -8.90 -12.62
C THR A 263 0.49 -9.33 -12.64
N THR A 264 1.21 -9.13 -11.52
CA THR A 264 2.54 -9.73 -11.33
C THR A 264 2.54 -10.58 -10.07
N THR A 265 2.97 -11.84 -10.20
CA THR A 265 2.97 -12.79 -9.07
C THR A 265 4.37 -13.34 -8.76
N GLY A 266 5.39 -12.92 -9.51
CA GLY A 266 6.78 -13.29 -9.27
C GLY A 266 7.37 -12.59 -8.04
N THR A 267 8.36 -13.22 -7.42
CA THR A 267 9.12 -12.66 -6.29
C THR A 267 10.25 -11.76 -6.79
N ARG A 268 10.84 -10.97 -5.89
CA ARG A 268 12.12 -10.30 -6.15
C ARG A 268 13.20 -11.32 -6.45
N TYR A 269 14.02 -11.04 -7.45
CA TYR A 269 15.23 -11.78 -7.77
C TYR A 269 16.44 -11.04 -7.20
N ILE A 270 17.34 -11.78 -6.54
CA ILE A 270 18.66 -11.30 -6.12
C ILE A 270 19.69 -12.20 -6.75
N TYR A 271 20.72 -11.62 -7.36
CA TYR A 271 21.81 -12.36 -7.99
C TYR A 271 22.47 -13.34 -7.01
N GLU A 272 22.57 -14.60 -7.38
CA GLU A 272 23.10 -15.66 -6.52
C GLU A 272 24.55 -15.44 -6.08
N GLY A 273 25.31 -14.66 -6.85
CA GLY A 273 26.69 -14.26 -6.51
C GLY A 273 26.80 -13.09 -5.52
N TYR A 274 25.67 -12.51 -5.08
CA TYR A 274 25.70 -11.48 -4.03
C TYR A 274 26.14 -12.08 -2.70
N THR A 275 27.15 -11.49 -2.08
CA THR A 275 27.77 -11.98 -0.84
C THR A 275 27.39 -11.20 0.41
N GLY A 276 26.58 -10.14 0.26
CA GLY A 276 26.05 -9.35 1.37
C GLY A 276 24.83 -9.99 2.02
N ASP A 277 24.22 -9.30 2.96
CA ASP A 277 22.98 -9.74 3.61
C ASP A 277 21.78 -9.52 2.67
N PRO A 278 21.12 -10.56 2.17
CA PRO A 278 20.01 -10.42 1.25
C PRO A 278 18.73 -9.85 1.90
N THR A 279 18.67 -9.74 3.23
CA THR A 279 17.53 -9.14 3.95
C THR A 279 17.64 -7.61 4.00
N LEU A 280 18.82 -7.04 3.78
CA LEU A 280 19.05 -5.59 3.73
C LEU A 280 18.87 -5.08 2.29
N ILE A 281 17.64 -5.14 1.81
CA ILE A 281 17.29 -4.88 0.40
C ILE A 281 17.82 -3.55 -0.14
N ASP A 282 17.77 -2.48 0.66
CA ASP A 282 18.22 -1.14 0.26
C ASP A 282 19.74 -1.07 0.08
N SER A 283 20.48 -1.98 0.71
CA SER A 283 21.92 -2.08 0.57
C SER A 283 22.39 -2.86 -0.67
N ILE A 284 21.47 -3.58 -1.34
CA ILE A 284 21.78 -4.35 -2.54
C ILE A 284 21.83 -3.40 -3.74
N PRO A 285 22.95 -3.34 -4.50
CA PRO A 285 23.01 -2.58 -5.74
C PRO A 285 21.86 -2.94 -6.71
N ASP A 286 21.29 -1.96 -7.38
CA ASP A 286 20.18 -2.18 -8.31
C ASP A 286 20.51 -3.13 -9.46
N SER A 287 21.78 -3.18 -9.89
CA SER A 287 22.23 -4.15 -10.89
C SER A 287 22.19 -5.62 -10.41
N LEU A 288 22.18 -5.84 -9.09
CA LEU A 288 22.19 -7.19 -8.49
C LEU A 288 20.80 -7.66 -8.01
N LYS A 289 19.77 -6.83 -8.17
CA LYS A 289 18.40 -7.18 -7.81
C LYS A 289 17.42 -6.83 -8.94
N ASN A 290 16.31 -7.53 -8.99
CA ASN A 290 15.24 -7.24 -9.94
C ASN A 290 13.91 -7.50 -9.28
N SER A 291 13.11 -6.46 -9.07
CA SER A 291 11.83 -6.53 -8.39
C SER A 291 10.67 -6.55 -9.39
N PRO A 292 9.58 -7.26 -9.12
CA PRO A 292 8.37 -7.20 -9.94
C PRO A 292 7.82 -5.78 -10.02
N LYS A 293 7.32 -5.38 -11.18
CA LYS A 293 6.69 -4.07 -11.39
C LYS A 293 5.53 -4.21 -12.38
N ALA A 294 4.38 -3.62 -12.09
CA ALA A 294 3.31 -3.65 -13.07
C ALA A 294 3.58 -2.70 -14.23
N LEU A 295 3.85 -1.43 -13.96
CA LEU A 295 4.31 -0.42 -14.93
C LEU A 295 5.65 0.14 -14.50
N LYS A 296 6.63 0.15 -15.41
CA LYS A 296 7.94 0.76 -15.17
C LYS A 296 8.36 1.63 -16.34
N ALA A 297 8.70 2.88 -16.09
CA ALA A 297 9.35 3.77 -17.04
C ALA A 297 10.69 4.28 -16.51
N ASP A 298 11.74 4.21 -17.33
CA ASP A 298 13.03 4.78 -16.96
C ASP A 298 13.07 6.32 -17.19
N ASP A 299 12.00 6.90 -17.78
CA ASP A 299 11.72 8.33 -17.79
C ASP A 299 10.38 8.61 -17.09
N SER A 300 9.43 9.22 -17.71
CA SER A 300 8.18 9.71 -17.13
C SER A 300 6.98 8.81 -17.42
N ILE A 301 5.97 8.92 -16.55
CA ILE A 301 4.66 8.31 -16.78
C ILE A 301 3.60 9.40 -16.75
N ALA A 302 2.75 9.43 -17.79
CA ALA A 302 1.62 10.34 -17.90
C ALA A 302 0.32 9.58 -18.15
N ILE A 303 -0.66 9.74 -17.25
CA ILE A 303 -1.98 9.12 -17.36
C ILE A 303 -3.03 10.23 -17.43
N SER A 304 -3.77 10.29 -18.53
CA SER A 304 -4.79 11.31 -18.73
C SER A 304 -6.21 10.76 -18.79
N ASP A 305 -6.37 9.48 -19.08
CA ASP A 305 -7.66 8.78 -19.16
C ASP A 305 -7.42 7.26 -19.19
N GLY A 306 -8.51 6.48 -19.19
CA GLY A 306 -8.50 5.03 -19.25
C GLY A 306 -8.81 4.37 -17.90
N ARG A 307 -8.99 3.07 -17.95
CA ARG A 307 -9.14 2.23 -16.77
C ARG A 307 -7.88 1.40 -16.57
N ILE A 308 -7.31 1.52 -15.38
CA ILE A 308 -6.06 0.79 -15.02
C ILE A 308 -6.35 0.00 -13.76
N THR A 309 -6.18 -1.32 -13.85
CA THR A 309 -6.28 -2.23 -12.71
C THR A 309 -4.93 -2.93 -12.57
N ILE A 310 -4.36 -2.86 -11.38
CA ILE A 310 -3.05 -3.46 -11.08
C ILE A 310 -3.15 -4.32 -9.83
N HIS A 311 -2.57 -5.51 -9.93
CA HIS A 311 -2.34 -6.39 -8.79
C HIS A 311 -0.91 -6.90 -8.80
N THR A 312 -0.15 -6.63 -7.72
CA THR A 312 1.19 -7.20 -7.52
C THR A 312 1.22 -8.00 -6.23
N GLU A 313 1.62 -9.28 -6.30
CA GLU A 313 1.36 -10.22 -5.21
C GLU A 313 2.51 -10.33 -4.21
N GLN A 314 3.75 -10.31 -4.67
CA GLN A 314 4.93 -10.72 -3.91
C GLN A 314 5.87 -9.56 -3.58
N ASP A 315 6.82 -9.84 -2.67
CA ASP A 315 7.83 -8.89 -2.19
C ASP A 315 8.51 -8.10 -3.32
N GLY A 316 8.57 -6.77 -3.15
CA GLY A 316 9.08 -5.81 -4.11
C GLY A 316 8.15 -5.53 -5.30
N GLY A 317 6.91 -6.06 -5.25
CA GLY A 317 5.90 -5.84 -6.28
C GLY A 317 5.28 -4.45 -6.18
N GLU A 318 5.79 -3.50 -6.96
CA GLU A 318 5.24 -2.15 -7.07
C GLU A 318 4.19 -2.04 -8.18
N GLY A 319 3.27 -1.10 -8.00
CA GLY A 319 2.27 -0.79 -9.01
C GLY A 319 2.86 -0.02 -10.19
N ILE A 320 3.14 1.25 -10.00
CA ILE A 320 3.64 2.18 -11.04
C ILE A 320 4.95 2.80 -10.58
N GLU A 321 6.03 2.54 -11.31
CA GLU A 321 7.36 3.13 -11.04
C GLU A 321 7.80 4.05 -12.18
N SER A 322 8.15 5.31 -11.84
CA SER A 322 8.74 6.29 -12.77
C SER A 322 10.06 6.82 -12.22
N LYS A 323 11.07 6.90 -13.08
CA LYS A 323 12.40 7.40 -12.65
C LYS A 323 12.55 8.92 -12.71
N THR A 324 11.66 9.65 -13.39
CA THR A 324 11.77 11.11 -13.50
C THR A 324 10.53 11.86 -13.03
N SER A 325 9.32 11.46 -13.44
CA SER A 325 8.08 12.10 -13.00
C SER A 325 6.86 11.24 -13.28
N LEU A 326 5.85 11.36 -12.42
CA LEU A 326 4.55 10.74 -12.61
C LEU A 326 3.46 11.82 -12.62
N THR A 327 2.70 11.90 -13.70
CA THR A 327 1.58 12.83 -13.84
C THR A 327 0.28 12.08 -14.09
N ILE A 328 -0.73 12.32 -13.28
CA ILE A 328 -2.07 11.75 -13.44
C ILE A 328 -3.07 12.89 -13.55
N SER A 329 -3.73 13.00 -14.71
CA SER A 329 -4.71 14.06 -14.96
C SER A 329 -6.13 13.53 -15.17
N GLY A 330 -6.32 12.21 -15.19
CA GLY A 330 -7.62 11.56 -15.39
C GLY A 330 -7.51 10.04 -15.26
N GLY A 331 -8.60 9.37 -15.61
CA GLY A 331 -8.72 7.92 -15.59
C GLY A 331 -9.27 7.36 -14.27
N GLU A 332 -9.60 6.06 -14.31
CA GLU A 332 -9.97 5.23 -13.16
C GLU A 332 -8.81 4.28 -12.87
N ILE A 333 -8.15 4.45 -11.74
CA ILE A 333 -6.92 3.75 -11.39
C ILE A 333 -7.13 3.00 -10.08
N GLN A 334 -7.05 1.68 -10.15
CA GLN A 334 -7.13 0.80 -9.00
C GLN A 334 -5.84 -0.02 -8.91
N ILE A 335 -5.13 0.12 -7.81
CA ILE A 335 -3.87 -0.59 -7.54
C ILE A 335 -3.97 -1.29 -6.21
N ASP A 336 -3.72 -2.60 -6.22
CA ASP A 336 -3.47 -3.43 -5.04
C ASP A 336 -2.06 -4.01 -5.17
N SER A 337 -1.10 -3.35 -4.54
CA SER A 337 0.31 -3.72 -4.61
C SER A 337 0.81 -4.36 -3.32
N TYR A 338 1.86 -5.16 -3.44
CA TYR A 338 2.60 -5.62 -2.26
C TYR A 338 3.49 -4.50 -1.68
N ASP A 339 4.21 -3.82 -2.56
CA ASP A 339 5.08 -2.68 -2.28
C ASP A 339 4.34 -1.37 -2.67
N ASP A 340 5.00 -0.30 -3.03
CA ASP A 340 4.36 0.96 -3.37
C ASP A 340 3.32 0.85 -4.49
N CYS A 341 2.19 1.56 -4.34
CA CYS A 341 1.25 1.66 -5.45
C CYS A 341 1.77 2.61 -6.53
N LEU A 342 2.20 3.79 -6.12
CA LEU A 342 2.85 4.78 -6.98
C LEU A 342 4.22 5.11 -6.40
N ASN A 343 5.27 4.91 -7.19
CA ASN A 343 6.65 5.23 -6.83
C ASN A 343 7.27 6.15 -7.87
N SER A 344 7.85 7.27 -7.45
CA SER A 344 8.55 8.16 -8.37
C SER A 344 9.85 8.70 -7.78
N SER A 345 10.94 8.55 -8.52
CA SER A 345 12.19 9.22 -8.15
C SER A 345 12.13 10.74 -8.33
N GLY A 346 11.15 11.23 -9.09
CA GLY A 346 10.87 12.65 -9.30
C GLY A 346 9.52 13.08 -8.71
N ASN A 347 8.98 14.17 -9.20
CA ASN A 347 7.71 14.67 -8.71
C ASN A 347 6.54 13.78 -9.10
N VAL A 348 5.57 13.66 -8.19
CA VAL A 348 4.23 13.13 -8.49
C VAL A 348 3.25 14.29 -8.55
N THR A 349 2.49 14.40 -9.65
CA THR A 349 1.47 15.44 -9.82
C THR A 349 0.14 14.80 -10.21
N ILE A 350 -0.88 15.03 -9.40
CA ILE A 350 -2.24 14.50 -9.63
C ILE A 350 -3.18 15.70 -9.82
N THR A 351 -3.72 15.86 -11.01
CA THR A 351 -4.63 16.96 -11.35
C THR A 351 -6.08 16.49 -11.58
N GLY A 352 -6.30 15.18 -11.62
CA GLY A 352 -7.61 14.57 -11.83
C GLY A 352 -7.57 13.05 -11.71
N GLY A 353 -8.71 12.42 -12.02
CA GLY A 353 -8.88 10.96 -11.95
C GLY A 353 -9.53 10.46 -10.66
N GLN A 354 -9.85 9.16 -10.68
CA GLN A 354 -10.32 8.43 -9.51
C GLN A 354 -9.28 7.37 -9.18
N LEU A 355 -8.60 7.54 -8.07
CA LEU A 355 -7.49 6.70 -7.64
C LEU A 355 -7.87 5.93 -6.37
N HIS A 356 -7.75 4.61 -6.43
CA HIS A 356 -7.83 3.73 -5.28
C HIS A 356 -6.53 2.93 -5.18
N LEU A 357 -5.71 3.28 -4.20
CA LEU A 357 -4.35 2.79 -4.02
C LEU A 357 -4.26 2.03 -2.71
N ASN A 358 -3.94 0.74 -2.75
CA ASN A 358 -3.82 -0.13 -1.58
C ASN A 358 -2.47 -0.83 -1.59
N SER A 359 -1.50 -0.28 -0.89
CA SER A 359 -0.21 -0.93 -0.67
C SER A 359 -0.26 -1.79 0.59
N ARG A 360 0.04 -3.09 0.46
CA ARG A 360 -0.04 -4.03 1.58
C ARG A 360 1.12 -3.94 2.55
N ASN A 361 2.30 -3.55 2.10
CA ASN A 361 3.51 -3.61 2.92
C ASN A 361 4.39 -2.35 2.86
N ASN A 362 4.04 -1.38 2.03
CA ASN A 362 4.78 -0.13 1.88
C ASN A 362 3.83 1.06 1.70
N ASP A 363 4.17 2.05 0.89
CA ASP A 363 3.44 3.29 0.75
C ASP A 363 2.37 3.25 -0.34
N GLY A 364 1.27 3.97 -0.14
CA GLY A 364 0.30 4.16 -1.21
C GLY A 364 0.84 5.06 -2.32
N ILE A 365 1.50 6.14 -1.93
CA ILE A 365 2.24 7.05 -2.84
C ILE A 365 3.59 7.35 -2.21
N ASP A 366 4.67 6.95 -2.88
CA ASP A 366 6.04 7.33 -2.54
C ASP A 366 6.64 8.27 -3.58
N THR A 367 7.33 9.33 -3.14
CA THR A 367 8.10 10.19 -4.02
C THR A 367 9.36 10.71 -3.36
N ASN A 368 10.48 10.55 -4.04
CA ASN A 368 11.76 11.12 -3.62
C ASN A 368 11.84 12.64 -3.82
N GLN A 369 10.83 13.27 -4.43
CA GLN A 369 10.78 14.70 -4.69
C GLN A 369 9.53 15.32 -4.04
N SER A 370 8.64 15.90 -4.81
CA SER A 370 7.45 16.58 -4.31
C SER A 370 6.18 15.91 -4.81
N LEU A 371 5.15 15.90 -3.96
CA LEU A 371 3.80 15.50 -4.32
C LEU A 371 2.90 16.73 -4.42
N TYR A 372 2.25 16.89 -5.57
CA TYR A 372 1.24 17.90 -5.82
C TYR A 372 -0.11 17.25 -6.15
N ILE A 373 -1.09 17.43 -5.28
CA ILE A 373 -2.48 17.01 -5.52
C ILE A 373 -3.30 18.26 -5.84
N GLN A 374 -3.70 18.41 -7.08
CA GLN A 374 -4.42 19.57 -7.61
C GLN A 374 -5.86 19.27 -8.01
N GLY A 375 -6.26 17.99 -7.94
CA GLY A 375 -7.60 17.53 -8.29
C GLY A 375 -7.73 16.03 -8.15
N GLY A 376 -8.90 15.51 -8.54
CA GLY A 376 -9.22 14.09 -8.48
C GLY A 376 -9.85 13.65 -7.16
N THR A 377 -10.20 12.37 -7.10
CA THR A 377 -10.65 11.69 -5.89
C THR A 377 -9.66 10.57 -5.59
N ILE A 378 -8.97 10.68 -4.48
CA ILE A 378 -7.84 9.82 -4.15
C ILE A 378 -8.10 9.15 -2.81
N THR A 379 -8.11 7.82 -2.80
CA THR A 379 -8.02 7.01 -1.60
C THR A 379 -6.71 6.24 -1.64
N THR A 380 -5.88 6.39 -0.62
CA THR A 380 -4.61 5.70 -0.54
C THR A 380 -4.42 5.05 0.83
N LEU A 381 -4.11 3.76 0.82
CA LEU A 381 -3.91 2.92 1.99
C LEU A 381 -2.48 2.40 1.97
N GLY A 382 -1.66 2.84 2.91
CA GLY A 382 -0.30 2.33 3.11
C GLY A 382 -0.22 1.26 4.19
N SER A 383 0.96 0.78 4.49
CA SER A 383 1.21 -0.17 5.57
C SER A 383 0.96 0.45 6.95
N HIS A 384 0.73 -0.41 7.95
CA HIS A 384 0.61 0.00 9.36
C HIS A 384 1.97 0.09 10.07
N LYS A 385 3.06 -0.36 9.45
CA LYS A 385 4.41 -0.42 10.03
C LYS A 385 5.35 0.55 9.34
N HIS A 386 5.57 1.71 9.94
CA HIS A 386 6.54 2.71 9.50
C HIS A 386 6.25 3.38 8.15
N GLU A 387 5.38 2.81 7.35
CA GLU A 387 5.02 3.28 6.02
C GLU A 387 3.64 3.96 6.05
N LEU A 388 3.31 4.68 5.00
CA LEU A 388 2.20 5.64 5.01
C LEU A 388 1.23 5.42 3.84
N GLY A 389 0.07 6.04 3.90
CA GLY A 389 -0.70 6.27 2.69
C GLY A 389 0.06 7.15 1.70
N ILE A 390 0.89 8.07 2.21
CA ILE A 390 1.71 8.99 1.41
C ILE A 390 3.06 9.17 2.08
N ASP A 391 4.17 8.88 1.39
CA ASP A 391 5.52 9.31 1.77
C ASP A 391 6.08 10.31 0.76
N VAL A 392 6.68 11.37 1.30
CA VAL A 392 7.39 12.41 0.56
C VAL A 392 8.69 12.66 1.29
N ASN A 393 9.80 12.80 0.60
CA ASN A 393 11.10 13.03 1.20
C ASN A 393 11.15 14.30 2.07
N PHE A 394 10.74 14.20 3.35
CA PHE A 394 10.69 15.31 4.31
C PHE A 394 12.04 15.77 4.84
N LEU A 395 13.12 15.04 4.60
CA LEU A 395 14.46 15.43 5.05
C LEU A 395 15.00 16.63 4.25
N ASP A 396 14.49 16.85 3.04
CA ASP A 396 14.85 17.98 2.20
C ASP A 396 13.80 19.10 2.35
N SER A 397 14.22 20.25 2.85
CA SER A 397 13.35 21.42 3.03
C SER A 397 12.78 22.00 1.72
N LEU A 398 13.34 21.62 0.58
CA LEU A 398 12.87 22.02 -0.76
C LEU A 398 11.77 21.12 -1.30
N LYS A 399 11.58 19.92 -0.73
CA LYS A 399 10.53 18.98 -1.16
C LYS A 399 9.20 19.37 -0.53
N ARG A 400 8.11 19.12 -1.27
CA ARG A 400 6.78 19.59 -0.88
C ARG A 400 5.76 18.48 -0.96
N PHE A 401 4.92 18.41 0.06
CA PHE A 401 3.60 17.80 -0.04
C PHE A 401 2.59 18.95 -0.11
N ALA A 402 1.85 19.04 -1.20
CA ALA A 402 0.86 20.12 -1.40
C ALA A 402 -0.46 19.53 -1.92
N VAL A 403 -1.53 19.76 -1.18
CA VAL A 403 -2.91 19.52 -1.65
C VAL A 403 -3.51 20.86 -2.01
N GLN A 404 -3.83 21.07 -3.28
CA GLN A 404 -4.32 22.33 -3.85
C GLN A 404 -5.75 22.18 -4.42
N GLY A 405 -6.27 20.95 -4.44
CA GLY A 405 -7.61 20.63 -4.93
C GLY A 405 -7.90 19.14 -4.84
N GLY A 406 -9.16 18.76 -5.13
CA GLY A 406 -9.62 17.37 -5.11
C GLY A 406 -10.01 16.86 -3.73
N THR A 407 -10.39 15.59 -3.66
CA THR A 407 -10.70 14.90 -2.40
C THR A 407 -9.62 13.86 -2.13
N LEU A 408 -9.02 13.94 -0.95
CA LEU A 408 -7.98 13.01 -0.50
C LEU A 408 -8.43 12.31 0.79
N ILE A 409 -8.30 10.98 0.78
CA ILE A 409 -8.34 10.14 1.97
C ILE A 409 -7.06 9.32 1.96
N SER A 410 -6.20 9.53 2.94
CA SER A 410 -4.95 8.80 3.06
C SER A 410 -4.86 8.12 4.41
N VAL A 411 -4.58 6.82 4.42
CA VAL A 411 -4.49 5.99 5.63
C VAL A 411 -3.13 5.30 5.69
N GLY A 412 -2.52 5.32 6.84
CA GLY A 412 -1.25 4.63 7.06
C GLY A 412 -0.82 4.64 8.52
N SER A 413 0.44 4.31 8.77
CA SER A 413 1.04 4.33 10.09
C SER A 413 0.93 5.72 10.74
N SER A 414 0.84 5.76 12.06
CA SER A 414 0.93 7.01 12.82
C SER A 414 2.38 7.50 13.06
N SER A 415 3.38 6.77 12.56
CA SER A 415 4.79 7.05 12.87
C SER A 415 5.41 8.22 12.11
N LYS A 416 4.93 8.47 10.90
CA LYS A 416 5.40 9.59 10.05
C LYS A 416 4.18 10.22 9.38
N ILE A 417 3.78 11.40 9.77
CA ILE A 417 2.60 12.07 9.20
C ILE A 417 3.05 13.11 8.18
N PRO A 418 2.66 13.00 6.91
CA PRO A 418 2.96 14.02 5.92
C PRO A 418 2.22 15.31 6.23
N TYR A 419 2.86 16.45 6.01
CA TYR A 419 2.26 17.76 6.23
C TYR A 419 2.66 18.77 5.15
N PRO A 420 1.74 19.68 4.75
CA PRO A 420 2.05 20.73 3.81
C PRO A 420 3.06 21.72 4.38
N ARG A 421 4.04 22.10 3.58
CA ARG A 421 5.07 23.09 4.00
C ARG A 421 4.85 24.50 3.45
N VAL A 422 3.87 24.70 2.56
CA VAL A 422 3.63 25.99 1.89
C VAL A 422 2.17 26.36 2.07
N LYS A 423 1.96 27.52 2.66
CA LYS A 423 0.66 28.04 3.08
C LYS A 423 -0.20 28.62 1.96
N GLU A 424 0.43 29.16 0.93
CA GLU A 424 -0.22 30.16 0.07
C GLU A 424 -1.23 29.60 -0.93
N ASP A 425 -1.23 28.28 -1.16
CA ASP A 425 -2.17 27.62 -2.09
C ASP A 425 -2.65 26.25 -1.57
N ALA A 426 -2.52 25.97 -0.27
CA ALA A 426 -2.85 24.65 0.27
C ALA A 426 -4.34 24.54 0.62
N GLN A 427 -5.01 23.55 0.08
CA GLN A 427 -6.31 23.09 0.57
C GLN A 427 -6.13 22.51 1.98
N PRO A 428 -7.04 22.81 2.92
CA PRO A 428 -6.90 22.34 4.29
C PRO A 428 -6.96 20.82 4.43
N LEU A 429 -6.31 20.33 5.46
CA LEU A 429 -6.25 18.91 5.84
C LEU A 429 -6.82 18.72 7.24
N VAL A 430 -7.55 17.63 7.45
CA VAL A 430 -7.98 17.16 8.78
C VAL A 430 -7.29 15.85 9.07
N TYR A 431 -6.66 15.74 10.23
CA TYR A 431 -5.95 14.55 10.65
C TYR A 431 -6.71 13.85 11.78
N TYR A 432 -6.85 12.55 11.65
CA TYR A 432 -7.38 11.70 12.70
C TYR A 432 -6.44 10.53 12.95
N THR A 433 -6.13 10.24 14.21
CA THR A 433 -5.33 9.07 14.57
C THR A 433 -6.13 8.19 15.52
N GLY A 434 -6.26 6.92 15.21
CA GLY A 434 -7.04 5.98 16.03
C GLY A 434 -7.05 4.55 15.49
N PHE A 435 -7.80 3.72 16.20
CA PHE A 435 -8.07 2.35 15.79
C PHE A 435 -9.28 2.33 14.87
N ILE A 436 -9.08 1.88 13.63
CA ILE A 436 -10.13 1.88 12.62
C ILE A 436 -10.30 0.45 12.09
N PRO A 437 -11.24 -0.32 12.64
CA PRO A 437 -11.53 -1.67 12.18
C PRO A 437 -12.05 -1.70 10.74
N LEU A 438 -11.83 -2.84 10.07
CA LEU A 438 -12.45 -3.11 8.77
C LEU A 438 -13.97 -2.86 8.82
N GLY A 439 -14.48 -2.16 7.82
CA GLY A 439 -15.89 -1.87 7.66
C GLY A 439 -16.39 -0.65 8.44
N THR A 440 -15.57 -0.04 9.30
CA THR A 440 -15.90 1.24 9.95
C THR A 440 -16.16 2.30 8.90
N VAL A 441 -17.27 3.01 9.01
CA VAL A 441 -17.57 4.18 8.16
C VAL A 441 -17.17 5.43 8.91
N LEU A 442 -16.18 6.16 8.41
CA LEU A 442 -15.77 7.44 8.96
C LEU A 442 -16.59 8.54 8.26
N SER A 443 -17.36 9.31 9.03
CA SER A 443 -18.13 10.46 8.56
C SER A 443 -17.52 11.74 9.13
N LEU A 444 -16.84 12.51 8.29
CA LEU A 444 -16.29 13.81 8.65
C LEU A 444 -17.37 14.89 8.44
N ARG A 445 -17.74 15.60 9.50
CA ARG A 445 -18.78 16.62 9.50
C ARG A 445 -18.25 17.95 10.01
N HIS A 446 -18.77 19.02 9.46
CA HIS A 446 -18.52 20.35 10.02
C HIS A 446 -19.13 20.45 11.43
N GLU A 447 -18.32 20.89 12.41
CA GLU A 447 -18.70 20.85 13.84
C GLU A 447 -20.02 21.62 14.14
N THR A 448 -20.18 22.79 13.53
CA THR A 448 -21.28 23.72 13.89
C THR A 448 -22.61 23.31 13.28
N ASP A 449 -22.65 22.96 12.00
CA ASP A 449 -23.91 22.67 11.26
C ASP A 449 -24.13 21.20 10.94
N GLN A 450 -23.19 20.33 11.35
CA GLN A 450 -23.24 18.88 11.18
C GLN A 450 -23.33 18.42 9.72
N ARG A 451 -22.98 19.28 8.76
CA ARG A 451 -22.95 18.95 7.35
C ARG A 451 -21.82 17.94 7.06
N GLU A 452 -22.18 16.81 6.47
CA GLU A 452 -21.21 15.80 6.07
C GLU A 452 -20.35 16.32 4.92
N ILE A 453 -19.03 16.24 5.09
CA ILE A 453 -18.01 16.65 4.12
C ILE A 453 -17.49 15.43 3.37
N ILE A 454 -17.11 14.38 4.12
CA ILE A 454 -16.57 13.14 3.58
C ILE A 454 -17.19 11.98 4.35
N SER A 455 -17.62 10.97 3.61
CA SER A 455 -18.01 9.67 4.15
C SER A 455 -17.17 8.59 3.47
N TRP A 456 -16.49 7.79 4.26
CA TRP A 456 -15.59 6.77 3.73
C TRP A 456 -15.61 5.52 4.61
N ARG A 457 -15.55 4.33 3.99
CA ARG A 457 -15.53 3.04 4.66
C ARG A 457 -14.13 2.46 4.64
N MET A 458 -13.64 1.99 5.79
CA MET A 458 -12.40 1.21 5.88
C MET A 458 -12.58 -0.14 5.16
N GLU A 459 -11.77 -0.38 4.14
CA GLU A 459 -11.86 -1.56 3.27
C GLU A 459 -10.79 -2.62 3.58
N ARG A 460 -9.79 -2.27 4.42
CA ARG A 460 -8.67 -3.12 4.77
C ARG A 460 -8.69 -3.56 6.23
N ASP A 461 -8.35 -4.82 6.50
CA ASP A 461 -8.18 -5.36 7.85
C ASP A 461 -6.71 -5.29 8.30
N TYR A 462 -6.35 -4.20 8.92
CA TYR A 462 -5.02 -4.03 9.50
C TYR A 462 -4.77 -4.87 10.76
N THR A 463 -5.79 -5.46 11.38
CA THR A 463 -5.66 -6.26 12.61
C THR A 463 -4.92 -7.56 12.35
N THR A 464 -5.20 -8.22 11.24
CA THR A 464 -4.53 -9.46 10.83
C THR A 464 -3.07 -9.23 10.52
N GLU A 465 -2.76 -8.13 9.86
CA GLU A 465 -1.40 -7.74 9.49
C GLU A 465 -0.56 -7.37 10.71
N ALA A 466 -1.16 -6.79 11.74
CA ALA A 466 -0.52 -6.39 12.98
C ALA A 466 -0.42 -7.52 14.03
N GLY A 467 -0.62 -8.77 13.63
CA GLY A 467 -0.50 -9.92 14.54
C GLY A 467 -1.64 -10.05 15.55
N GLY A 468 -2.85 -9.58 15.20
CA GLY A 468 -4.06 -9.73 16.00
C GLY A 468 -4.40 -8.55 16.91
N LEU A 469 -3.55 -7.53 16.97
CA LEU A 469 -3.85 -6.27 17.67
C LEU A 469 -4.16 -5.17 16.63
N PRO A 470 -5.23 -4.38 16.82
CA PRO A 470 -5.49 -3.27 15.90
C PRO A 470 -4.39 -2.22 16.04
N PRO A 471 -3.70 -1.86 14.94
CA PRO A 471 -2.72 -0.77 14.98
C PRO A 471 -3.41 0.58 15.06
N GLN A 472 -2.72 1.56 15.61
CA GLN A 472 -3.13 2.94 15.43
C GLN A 472 -2.79 3.39 14.00
N LEU A 473 -3.78 3.93 13.32
CA LEU A 473 -3.65 4.47 11.97
C LEU A 473 -3.88 5.98 11.99
N THR A 474 -3.18 6.68 11.12
CA THR A 474 -3.51 8.07 10.82
C THR A 474 -4.32 8.12 9.53
N VAL A 475 -5.45 8.83 9.58
CA VAL A 475 -6.24 9.17 8.41
C VAL A 475 -6.10 10.67 8.15
N ILE A 476 -5.80 11.00 6.92
CA ILE A 476 -5.74 12.37 6.42
C ILE A 476 -6.95 12.57 5.50
N PHE A 477 -7.76 13.57 5.81
CA PHE A 477 -8.86 14.00 4.96
C PHE A 477 -8.56 15.36 4.36
N SER A 478 -8.84 15.53 3.08
CA SER A 478 -8.83 16.83 2.43
C SER A 478 -9.98 16.93 1.43
N SER A 479 -10.62 18.08 1.37
CA SER A 479 -11.73 18.38 0.46
C SER A 479 -11.75 19.87 0.17
N PRO A 480 -12.19 20.31 -1.01
CA PRO A 480 -12.45 21.73 -1.30
C PRO A 480 -13.50 22.37 -0.37
N GLU A 481 -14.28 21.57 0.35
CA GLU A 481 -15.28 22.04 1.29
C GLU A 481 -14.74 22.32 2.70
N LEU A 482 -13.47 22.01 2.96
CA LEU A 482 -12.83 22.33 4.23
C LEU A 482 -12.38 23.79 4.25
N ALA A 483 -12.53 24.46 5.40
CA ALA A 483 -12.07 25.83 5.62
C ALA A 483 -11.01 25.86 6.72
N VAL A 484 -9.95 26.63 6.50
CA VAL A 484 -8.85 26.78 7.46
C VAL A 484 -9.34 27.30 8.80
N GLY A 485 -8.97 26.64 9.86
CA GLY A 485 -9.28 27.03 11.23
C GLY A 485 -10.69 26.64 11.70
N GLU A 486 -11.55 26.14 10.81
CA GLU A 486 -12.83 25.57 11.20
C GLU A 486 -12.63 24.17 11.82
N ALA A 487 -13.51 23.81 12.73
CA ALA A 487 -13.47 22.51 13.40
C ALA A 487 -14.39 21.52 12.70
N TYR A 488 -13.91 20.28 12.60
CA TYR A 488 -14.63 19.17 11.98
C TYR A 488 -14.69 18.00 12.95
N ALA A 489 -15.90 17.48 13.14
CA ALA A 489 -16.15 16.31 13.97
C ALA A 489 -16.14 15.05 13.12
N LEU A 490 -15.49 14.02 13.61
CA LEU A 490 -15.48 12.69 13.01
C LEU A 490 -16.42 11.78 13.77
N TYR A 491 -17.30 11.13 13.05
CA TYR A 491 -18.27 10.16 13.57
C TYR A 491 -18.05 8.78 12.97
N ASP A 492 -18.41 7.75 13.72
CA ASP A 492 -18.75 6.46 13.12
C ASP A 492 -20.09 6.64 12.38
N GLY A 493 -20.03 6.63 11.05
CA GLY A 493 -21.21 6.86 10.21
C GLY A 493 -22.26 5.75 10.28
N GLN A 494 -22.00 4.62 10.93
CA GLN A 494 -22.97 3.55 11.16
C GLN A 494 -23.70 3.68 12.50
N THR A 495 -22.96 4.08 13.52
CA THR A 495 -23.52 4.20 14.90
C THR A 495 -23.87 5.63 15.27
N ASP A 496 -23.43 6.60 14.48
CA ASP A 496 -23.50 8.03 14.76
C ASP A 496 -22.75 8.44 16.05
N GLU A 497 -21.79 7.62 16.45
CA GLU A 497 -20.96 7.86 17.62
C GLU A 497 -19.84 8.86 17.28
N TRP A 498 -19.71 9.88 18.07
CA TRP A 498 -18.62 10.85 17.93
C TRP A 498 -17.28 10.19 18.28
N LEU A 499 -16.28 10.36 17.41
CA LEU A 499 -14.95 9.79 17.58
C LEU A 499 -13.91 10.85 17.97
N ALA A 500 -13.94 12.01 17.32
CA ALA A 500 -13.00 13.10 17.56
C ALA A 500 -13.49 14.40 16.94
N THR A 501 -12.89 15.52 17.36
CA THR A 501 -13.00 16.82 16.69
C THR A 501 -11.61 17.35 16.43
N ALA A 502 -11.35 17.80 15.21
CA ALA A 502 -10.07 18.37 14.81
C ALA A 502 -10.26 19.60 13.91
N PRO A 503 -9.37 20.58 13.98
CA PRO A 503 -9.41 21.72 13.06
C PRO A 503 -8.85 21.34 11.70
N ALA A 504 -9.31 22.01 10.66
CA ALA A 504 -8.71 21.95 9.34
C ALA A 504 -7.46 22.85 9.28
N LEU A 505 -6.34 22.30 8.82
CA LEU A 505 -5.02 22.93 8.85
C LEU A 505 -4.50 23.17 7.44
N ASP A 506 -3.95 24.34 7.20
CA ASP A 506 -3.32 24.72 5.92
C ASP A 506 -1.79 24.80 5.99
N THR A 507 -1.21 24.60 7.17
CA THR A 507 0.23 24.78 7.42
C THR A 507 0.82 23.69 8.26
N LEU A 508 2.15 23.70 8.28
CA LEU A 508 3.06 22.91 9.09
C LEU A 508 2.36 22.19 10.25
N TYR A 509 2.03 20.95 9.97
CA TYR A 509 1.63 20.04 11.01
C TYR A 509 2.92 19.53 11.65
N SER A 510 3.09 19.78 12.95
CA SER A 510 4.19 19.15 13.65
C SER A 510 3.92 17.67 13.81
N ARG A 511 4.96 16.90 14.08
CA ARG A 511 4.87 15.49 14.34
C ARG A 511 3.89 15.12 15.48
N ALA A 512 3.69 16.05 16.42
CA ALA A 512 2.69 15.96 17.48
C ALA A 512 1.26 16.26 16.99
N GLY A 513 1.12 16.84 15.84
CA GLY A 513 -0.13 17.00 15.14
C GLY A 513 -1.17 17.86 15.87
N TRP A 514 -2.43 17.41 15.84
CA TRP A 514 -3.54 18.03 16.53
C TRP A 514 -3.26 18.28 18.05
N LYS A 515 -2.40 17.46 18.66
CA LYS A 515 -2.05 17.60 20.07
C LYS A 515 -1.35 18.93 20.38
N GLU A 516 -0.55 19.45 19.44
CA GLU A 516 0.08 20.78 19.64
C GLU A 516 -0.92 21.92 19.71
N MET A 517 -2.07 21.77 19.08
CA MET A 517 -3.12 22.79 19.10
C MET A 517 -3.93 22.75 20.39
N ILE A 518 -4.09 21.55 20.95
CA ILE A 518 -4.84 21.33 22.20
C ILE A 518 -3.94 21.58 23.41
N PHE A 519 -2.70 21.10 23.34
CA PHE A 519 -1.75 21.23 24.45
C PHE A 519 -0.96 22.53 24.35
N ALA A 520 -1.33 23.50 25.15
CA ALA A 520 -0.61 24.77 25.27
C ALA A 520 0.85 24.55 25.71
N ALA A 521 1.76 25.30 25.13
CA ALA A 521 3.19 25.26 25.48
C ALA A 521 3.52 26.20 26.63
N ASP A 522 4.33 25.73 27.60
CA ASP A 522 4.87 26.55 28.69
C ASP A 522 6.23 25.98 29.14
N SER A 523 6.86 26.63 30.11
CA SER A 523 8.11 26.18 30.70
C SER A 523 8.21 26.56 32.18
N PHE A 524 8.78 25.68 32.99
CA PHE A 524 9.03 25.87 34.40
C PHE A 524 10.52 26.07 34.65
N LYS A 525 10.86 27.08 35.44
CA LYS A 525 12.24 27.39 35.80
C LYS A 525 12.53 27.09 37.26
N LEU A 526 13.55 26.27 37.50
CA LEU A 526 14.09 26.02 38.83
C LEU A 526 15.61 26.30 38.82
N GLY A 527 16.02 27.42 39.34
CA GLY A 527 17.42 27.87 39.28
C GLY A 527 17.92 27.99 37.84
N LYS A 528 18.91 27.16 37.45
CA LYS A 528 19.45 27.15 36.09
C LYS A 528 18.75 26.15 35.17
N MET A 529 17.80 25.35 35.71
CA MET A 529 17.05 24.37 34.93
C MET A 529 15.78 25.03 34.36
N THR A 530 15.56 24.86 33.08
CA THR A 530 14.26 25.13 32.44
C THR A 530 13.70 23.80 31.98
N LEU A 531 12.50 23.45 32.42
CA LEU A 531 11.77 22.24 32.02
C LEU A 531 10.61 22.69 31.15
N PRO A 532 10.66 22.46 29.82
CA PRO A 532 9.53 22.68 28.95
C PRO A 532 8.42 21.70 29.27
N TYR A 533 7.17 22.08 29.07
CA TYR A 533 6.03 21.19 29.18
C TYR A 533 4.89 21.65 28.28
N ARG A 534 4.00 20.71 28.01
CA ARG A 534 2.71 20.97 27.37
C ARG A 534 1.59 20.65 28.34
N TYR A 535 0.47 21.35 28.23
CA TYR A 535 -0.71 21.07 29.06
C TYR A 535 -2.01 21.28 28.30
N ALA A 536 -3.04 20.51 28.68
CA ALA A 536 -4.40 20.66 28.19
C ALA A 536 -5.38 20.70 29.38
N ASP A 537 -6.33 21.62 29.34
CA ASP A 537 -7.45 21.68 30.27
C ASP A 537 -8.63 20.93 29.64
N ILE A 538 -9.15 19.95 30.37
CA ILE A 538 -10.24 19.06 29.97
C ILE A 538 -11.43 19.34 30.85
N HIS A 539 -12.61 19.53 30.25
CA HIS A 539 -13.87 19.91 30.91
C HIS A 539 -13.72 21.13 31.84
N PRO A 540 -13.10 22.23 31.39
CA PRO A 540 -12.92 23.42 32.21
C PRO A 540 -14.26 24.10 32.62
N GLU A 541 -15.33 23.82 31.88
CA GLU A 541 -16.69 24.28 32.14
C GLU A 541 -17.34 23.63 33.36
N GLN A 542 -16.86 22.48 33.81
CA GLN A 542 -17.34 21.78 35.01
C GLN A 542 -16.81 22.45 36.27
N THR A 543 -17.41 23.59 36.66
CA THR A 543 -16.91 24.41 37.75
C THR A 543 -17.23 23.90 39.16
N GLU A 544 -18.16 22.96 39.26
CA GLU A 544 -18.52 22.34 40.55
C GLU A 544 -17.51 21.24 40.97
N ASP A 545 -16.74 20.69 40.02
CA ASP A 545 -15.72 19.69 40.29
C ASP A 545 -14.33 20.29 40.51
N THR A 546 -13.56 19.65 41.40
CA THR A 546 -12.14 19.99 41.58
C THR A 546 -11.31 19.42 40.42
N THR A 547 -10.34 20.21 39.95
CA THR A 547 -9.48 19.87 38.84
C THR A 547 -8.46 18.80 39.26
N CYS A 548 -8.50 17.60 38.69
CA CYS A 548 -7.43 16.63 38.87
C CYS A 548 -6.20 16.99 38.00
N LEU A 549 -5.02 16.72 38.54
CA LEU A 549 -3.76 16.88 37.82
C LEU A 549 -3.27 15.53 37.32
N VAL A 550 -3.11 15.40 36.02
CA VAL A 550 -2.65 14.19 35.34
C VAL A 550 -1.32 14.48 34.67
N VAL A 551 -0.25 13.87 35.14
CA VAL A 551 1.10 14.12 34.62
C VAL A 551 1.58 12.85 33.90
N TYR A 552 1.99 12.99 32.63
CA TYR A 552 2.53 11.89 31.84
C TYR A 552 4.01 12.09 31.53
N LEU A 553 4.84 11.11 31.86
CA LEU A 553 6.28 11.10 31.60
C LEU A 553 6.58 10.22 30.38
N HIS A 554 7.10 10.83 29.34
CA HIS A 554 7.42 10.14 28.08
C HIS A 554 8.66 9.23 28.16
N GLY A 555 8.81 8.32 27.19
CA GLY A 555 9.92 7.39 27.07
C GLY A 555 11.23 8.01 26.58
N GLY A 556 12.26 7.17 26.44
CA GLY A 556 13.60 7.60 26.05
C GLY A 556 13.72 8.25 24.67
N PRO A 557 13.08 7.68 23.62
CA PRO A 557 13.12 8.26 22.28
C PRO A 557 12.57 9.68 22.17
N SER A 558 11.59 10.03 23.00
CA SER A 558 10.91 11.33 22.98
C SER A 558 11.63 12.43 23.77
N ARG A 559 12.91 12.23 24.15
CA ARG A 559 13.74 13.27 24.77
C ARG A 559 14.12 14.35 23.77
N GLY A 560 14.02 15.59 24.16
CA GLY A 560 14.35 16.72 23.27
C GLY A 560 14.36 18.07 23.94
N ASN A 561 14.38 19.13 23.12
CA ASN A 561 14.31 20.52 23.58
C ASN A 561 13.28 21.34 22.77
N ASP A 562 12.53 20.68 21.89
CA ASP A 562 11.54 21.31 21.00
C ASP A 562 10.18 21.55 21.67
N ASN A 563 9.93 20.92 22.81
CA ASN A 563 8.66 20.90 23.53
C ASN A 563 7.48 20.34 22.71
N ASN A 564 7.75 19.44 21.77
CA ASN A 564 6.75 18.83 20.89
C ASN A 564 6.86 17.31 20.85
N LEU A 565 8.08 16.78 20.79
CA LEU A 565 8.33 15.36 20.60
C LEU A 565 7.68 14.46 21.68
N GLN A 566 7.53 14.96 22.92
CA GLN A 566 6.85 14.25 24.00
C GLN A 566 5.36 13.99 23.71
N LEU A 567 4.74 14.78 22.86
CA LEU A 567 3.34 14.61 22.48
C LEU A 567 3.12 13.47 21.45
N ASP A 568 4.19 12.97 20.82
CA ASP A 568 4.11 11.87 19.85
C ASP A 568 3.78 10.52 20.51
N GLU A 569 3.93 10.41 21.83
CA GLU A 569 3.65 9.19 22.57
C GLU A 569 2.16 8.82 22.49
N ILE A 570 1.86 7.57 22.15
CA ILE A 570 0.49 7.04 22.07
C ILE A 570 -0.18 7.12 23.45
N GLY A 571 0.58 6.91 24.53
CA GLY A 571 0.07 7.07 25.89
C GLY A 571 -0.53 8.44 26.16
N VAL A 572 0.02 9.51 25.61
CA VAL A 572 -0.55 10.86 25.72
C VAL A 572 -1.94 10.92 25.09
N GLU A 573 -2.08 10.36 23.92
CA GLU A 573 -3.36 10.34 23.22
C GLU A 573 -4.40 9.50 23.93
N MET A 574 -4.04 8.29 24.35
CA MET A 574 -4.97 7.39 25.06
C MET A 574 -5.50 7.99 26.35
N ILE A 575 -4.62 8.60 27.15
CA ILE A 575 -5.01 9.26 28.41
C ILE A 575 -5.90 10.48 28.12
N TYR A 576 -5.50 11.31 27.14
CA TYR A 576 -6.28 12.49 26.75
C TYR A 576 -7.69 12.11 26.28
N ARG A 577 -7.83 11.12 25.40
CA ARG A 577 -9.12 10.63 24.92
C ARG A 577 -10.00 10.06 26.05
N TYR A 578 -9.40 9.30 26.97
CA TYR A 578 -10.12 8.84 28.15
C TYR A 578 -10.67 10.01 28.97
N LEU A 579 -9.82 11.02 29.25
CA LEU A 579 -10.23 12.19 30.02
C LEU A 579 -11.34 12.99 29.31
N GLN A 580 -11.28 13.13 28.00
CA GLN A 580 -12.34 13.78 27.21
C GLN A 580 -13.68 13.03 27.25
N GLN A 581 -13.64 11.69 27.22
CA GLN A 581 -14.85 10.86 27.29
C GLN A 581 -15.38 10.69 28.71
N SER A 582 -14.59 11.03 29.70
CA SER A 582 -14.98 10.98 31.12
C SER A 582 -15.71 12.25 31.54
N THR A 583 -16.26 12.24 32.77
CA THR A 583 -16.79 13.46 33.40
C THR A 583 -15.76 14.18 34.25
N LEU A 584 -14.51 13.80 34.21
CA LEU A 584 -13.46 14.34 35.05
C LEU A 584 -13.00 15.72 34.57
N ARG A 585 -13.14 16.73 35.40
CA ARG A 585 -12.41 17.97 35.20
C ARG A 585 -10.93 17.74 35.46
N ALA A 586 -10.08 17.89 34.43
CA ALA A 586 -8.66 17.56 34.52
C ALA A 586 -7.76 18.59 33.86
N ARG A 587 -6.55 18.72 34.39
CA ARG A 587 -5.42 19.31 33.68
C ARG A 587 -4.39 18.23 33.40
N MET A 588 -4.19 17.91 32.13
CA MET A 588 -3.16 16.99 31.70
C MET A 588 -1.86 17.75 31.39
N VAL A 589 -0.74 17.32 31.97
CA VAL A 589 0.57 17.96 31.82
C VAL A 589 1.56 16.93 31.29
N VAL A 590 2.27 17.27 30.21
CA VAL A 590 3.26 16.44 29.57
C VAL A 590 4.59 17.18 29.55
N PRO A 591 5.44 16.98 30.58
CA PRO A 591 6.77 17.59 30.65
C PRO A 591 7.69 17.00 29.58
N HIS A 592 8.69 17.79 29.15
CA HIS A 592 9.67 17.37 28.15
C HIS A 592 11.05 17.18 28.80
N CYS A 593 11.51 15.94 28.88
CA CYS A 593 12.83 15.61 29.42
C CYS A 593 13.93 16.07 28.47
N PRO A 594 14.87 16.89 28.92
CA PRO A 594 15.92 17.43 28.08
C PRO A 594 16.81 16.32 27.49
N LYS A 595 17.30 16.53 26.26
CA LYS A 595 18.20 15.61 25.59
C LYS A 595 19.43 15.30 26.47
N GLY A 596 19.81 14.02 26.57
CA GLY A 596 20.95 13.56 27.37
C GLY A 596 20.70 13.46 28.89
N THR A 597 19.43 13.58 29.33
CA THR A 597 19.01 13.38 30.72
C THR A 597 17.95 12.28 30.83
N GLN A 598 17.58 11.91 32.05
CA GLN A 598 16.52 10.94 32.35
C GLN A 598 15.66 11.47 33.49
N TRP A 599 14.42 10.97 33.67
CA TRP A 599 13.50 11.46 34.68
C TRP A 599 13.95 11.21 36.13
N ASP A 600 14.81 10.24 36.35
CA ASP A 600 15.43 9.90 37.65
C ASP A 600 16.76 10.62 37.91
N THR A 601 17.08 11.64 37.13
CA THR A 601 18.33 12.38 37.24
C THR A 601 18.09 13.89 37.42
N ARG A 602 18.90 14.72 36.80
CA ARG A 602 18.90 16.16 36.89
C ARG A 602 17.51 16.87 36.75
N PRO A 603 16.58 16.46 35.85
CA PRO A 603 15.29 17.14 35.75
C PRO A 603 14.30 16.80 36.87
N GLN A 604 14.51 15.72 37.63
CA GLN A 604 13.56 15.20 38.62
C GLN A 604 13.09 16.27 39.64
N LYS A 605 14.00 17.04 40.21
CA LYS A 605 13.64 18.09 41.15
C LYS A 605 12.80 19.18 40.51
N ALA A 606 13.12 19.55 39.27
CA ALA A 606 12.37 20.60 38.56
C ALA A 606 10.97 20.05 38.17
N LEU A 607 10.88 18.78 37.84
CA LEU A 607 9.61 18.09 37.57
C LEU A 607 8.70 18.08 38.79
N PHE A 608 9.23 17.70 39.96
CA PHE A 608 8.42 17.71 41.19
C PHE A 608 7.94 19.12 41.54
N GLU A 609 8.81 20.13 41.49
CA GLU A 609 8.44 21.50 41.76
C GLU A 609 7.42 22.08 40.75
N LEU A 610 7.51 21.65 39.48
CA LEU A 610 6.48 21.96 38.48
C LEU A 610 5.13 21.34 38.91
N ILE A 611 5.09 20.06 39.24
CA ILE A 611 3.86 19.38 39.67
C ILE A 611 3.28 20.05 40.91
N ARG A 612 4.14 20.33 41.91
CA ARG A 612 3.76 20.99 43.15
C ARG A 612 3.21 22.40 42.93
N SER A 613 3.74 23.12 41.93
CA SER A 613 3.27 24.49 41.63
C SER A 613 1.79 24.51 41.20
N PHE A 614 1.32 23.54 40.46
CA PHE A 614 -0.11 23.47 40.09
C PHE A 614 -1.02 23.31 41.31
N VAL A 615 -0.57 22.56 42.31
CA VAL A 615 -1.31 22.39 43.57
C VAL A 615 -1.25 23.67 44.43
N THR A 616 -0.05 24.22 44.59
CA THR A 616 0.12 25.43 45.46
C THR A 616 -0.52 26.68 44.87
N ASP A 617 -0.62 26.78 43.55
CA ASP A 617 -1.31 27.84 42.84
C ASP A 617 -2.82 27.70 42.81
N GLY A 618 -3.37 26.62 43.41
CA GLY A 618 -4.81 26.31 43.42
C GLY A 618 -5.35 25.90 42.03
N LYS A 619 -4.49 25.52 41.10
CA LYS A 619 -4.88 25.08 39.76
C LYS A 619 -5.26 23.60 39.69
N ALA A 620 -4.96 22.85 40.74
CA ALA A 620 -5.27 21.44 40.89
C ALA A 620 -5.59 21.06 42.34
N ASP A 621 -6.44 20.05 42.50
CA ASP A 621 -6.78 19.46 43.80
C ASP A 621 -5.61 18.61 44.31
N SER A 622 -5.10 18.92 45.50
CA SER A 622 -3.99 18.19 46.11
C SER A 622 -4.28 16.73 46.39
N THR A 623 -5.57 16.35 46.48
CA THR A 623 -5.99 14.95 46.72
C THR A 623 -6.17 14.16 45.43
N ARG A 624 -5.98 14.79 44.26
CA ARG A 624 -6.23 14.23 42.91
C ARG A 624 -5.07 14.44 41.97
N VAL A 625 -3.85 14.14 42.39
CA VAL A 625 -2.62 14.24 41.58
C VAL A 625 -2.19 12.84 41.12
N TYR A 626 -2.14 12.61 39.83
CA TYR A 626 -1.81 11.31 39.24
C TYR A 626 -0.56 11.40 38.39
N LEU A 627 0.32 10.39 38.51
CA LEU A 627 1.57 10.33 37.76
C LEU A 627 1.63 9.06 36.93
N LEU A 628 1.78 9.21 35.62
CA LEU A 628 1.84 8.13 34.65
C LEU A 628 3.13 8.25 33.82
N GLY A 629 3.58 7.14 33.22
CA GLY A 629 4.71 7.21 32.28
C GLY A 629 5.07 5.83 31.73
N GLY A 630 5.65 5.84 30.53
CA GLY A 630 6.10 4.63 29.82
C GLY A 630 7.64 4.55 29.75
N SER A 631 8.21 3.34 29.84
CA SER A 631 9.63 3.08 29.67
C SER A 631 10.50 3.90 30.64
N MET A 632 11.34 4.81 30.10
CA MET A 632 12.09 5.80 30.89
C MET A 632 11.13 6.62 31.81
N GLY A 633 9.95 6.96 31.31
CA GLY A 633 8.91 7.67 32.09
C GLY A 633 8.33 6.79 33.19
N GLY A 634 8.15 5.51 32.96
CA GLY A 634 7.74 4.52 33.95
C GLY A 634 8.77 4.38 35.09
N THR A 635 10.06 4.30 34.76
CA THR A 635 11.15 4.32 35.72
C THR A 635 11.17 5.61 36.52
N GLY A 636 10.99 6.75 35.84
CA GLY A 636 10.87 8.07 36.47
C GLY A 636 9.69 8.19 37.42
N THR A 637 8.56 7.54 37.09
CA THR A 637 7.37 7.46 37.95
C THR A 637 7.69 6.73 39.24
N TRP A 638 8.28 5.51 39.18
CA TRP A 638 8.71 4.77 40.38
C TRP A 638 9.63 5.60 41.27
N LYS A 639 10.58 6.31 40.69
CA LYS A 639 11.53 7.14 41.43
C LYS A 639 10.86 8.33 42.10
N MET A 640 9.94 8.99 41.40
CA MET A 640 9.20 10.12 41.93
C MET A 640 8.36 9.75 43.14
N LEU A 641 7.68 8.58 43.10
CA LEU A 641 6.93 8.04 44.23
C LEU A 641 7.84 7.76 45.43
N SER A 642 9.02 7.22 45.20
CA SER A 642 10.02 6.90 46.21
C SER A 642 10.55 8.13 46.93
N GLU A 643 10.71 9.25 46.23
CA GLU A 643 11.26 10.47 46.78
C GLU A 643 10.20 11.39 47.40
N HIS A 644 8.95 11.24 46.99
CA HIS A 644 7.84 12.10 47.41
C HIS A 644 6.63 11.25 47.87
N PRO A 645 6.79 10.51 49.01
CA PRO A 645 5.68 9.75 49.59
C PRO A 645 4.56 10.70 50.00
N ASP A 646 3.33 10.20 50.08
CA ASP A 646 2.13 10.96 50.47
C ASP A 646 1.81 12.18 49.62
N PHE A 647 2.19 12.19 48.35
CA PHE A 647 1.93 13.31 47.42
C PHE A 647 0.97 12.94 46.28
N PHE A 648 1.05 11.71 45.81
CA PHE A 648 0.27 11.28 44.65
C PHE A 648 -0.94 10.46 45.07
N ALA A 649 -2.09 10.72 44.46
CA ALA A 649 -3.33 9.97 44.66
C ALA A 649 -3.27 8.55 44.07
N GLY A 650 -2.53 8.41 42.97
CA GLY A 650 -2.30 7.13 42.30
C GLY A 650 -1.23 7.28 41.20
N ALA A 651 -0.64 6.18 40.80
CA ALA A 651 0.38 6.20 39.76
C ALA A 651 0.29 5.00 38.80
N MET A 652 0.77 5.22 37.57
CA MET A 652 0.80 4.17 36.54
C MET A 652 2.15 4.13 35.81
N PRO A 653 3.20 3.54 36.42
CA PRO A 653 4.48 3.27 35.78
C PRO A 653 4.40 2.07 34.86
N VAL A 654 4.42 2.29 33.56
CA VAL A 654 4.31 1.25 32.52
C VAL A 654 5.69 0.87 32.00
N ALA A 655 5.98 -0.42 31.83
CA ALA A 655 7.28 -0.91 31.31
C ALA A 655 8.47 -0.20 31.99
N GLY A 656 8.40 0.02 33.31
CA GLY A 656 9.36 0.79 34.10
C GLY A 656 10.08 -0.09 35.14
N ASN A 657 11.26 0.38 35.58
CA ASN A 657 12.11 -0.34 36.55
C ASN A 657 12.06 0.33 37.93
N PRO A 658 11.51 -0.34 38.99
CA PRO A 658 11.46 0.18 40.36
C PRO A 658 12.77 0.07 41.13
N THR A 659 13.81 -0.60 40.61
CA THR A 659 15.05 -0.92 41.33
C THR A 659 15.67 0.31 42.00
N GLY A 660 15.95 0.21 43.31
CA GLY A 660 16.51 1.28 44.12
C GLY A 660 15.49 2.31 44.61
N SER A 661 14.18 2.06 44.47
CA SER A 661 13.14 2.85 45.15
C SER A 661 12.93 2.40 46.62
N ASP A 662 12.47 3.32 47.45
CA ASP A 662 12.14 3.02 48.85
C ASP A 662 10.76 2.33 48.92
N VAL A 663 10.72 1.12 49.42
CA VAL A 663 9.50 0.31 49.51
C VAL A 663 8.46 0.96 50.44
N ALA A 664 8.88 1.57 51.57
CA ALA A 664 7.98 2.21 52.50
C ALA A 664 7.31 3.46 51.90
N ALA A 665 8.08 4.21 51.11
CA ALA A 665 7.57 5.34 50.35
C ALA A 665 6.59 4.90 49.24
N LEU A 666 6.93 3.83 48.50
CA LEU A 666 6.02 3.29 47.48
C LEU A 666 4.69 2.77 48.08
N ALA A 667 4.70 2.28 49.31
CA ALA A 667 3.50 1.76 49.95
C ALA A 667 2.43 2.84 50.27
N THR A 668 2.79 4.14 50.13
CA THR A 668 1.86 5.25 50.40
C THR A 668 0.98 5.60 49.20
N THR A 669 1.32 5.15 48.00
CA THR A 669 0.62 5.49 46.76
C THR A 669 0.13 4.22 46.06
N PRO A 670 -1.18 4.09 45.78
CA PRO A 670 -1.69 3.01 44.92
C PRO A 670 -1.09 3.03 43.52
N VAL A 671 -0.57 1.90 43.07
CA VAL A 671 0.12 1.77 41.77
C VAL A 671 -0.58 0.76 40.88
N TYR A 672 -0.80 1.09 39.63
CA TYR A 672 -1.12 0.13 38.57
C TYR A 672 0.06 0.09 37.58
N THR A 673 0.60 -1.08 37.33
CA THR A 673 1.70 -1.26 36.37
C THR A 673 1.37 -2.35 35.35
N VAL A 674 1.93 -2.22 34.16
CA VAL A 674 1.76 -3.19 33.06
C VAL A 674 3.14 -3.56 32.52
N MET A 675 3.36 -4.87 32.32
CA MET A 675 4.59 -5.42 31.76
C MET A 675 4.28 -6.40 30.62
N GLY A 676 5.00 -6.29 29.52
CA GLY A 676 4.92 -7.23 28.42
C GLY A 676 5.83 -8.44 28.63
N SER A 677 5.37 -9.64 28.33
CA SER A 677 6.21 -10.85 28.46
C SER A 677 7.28 -10.96 27.36
N LEU A 678 7.12 -10.25 26.27
CA LEU A 678 8.10 -10.13 25.17
C LEU A 678 8.89 -8.81 25.24
N ASP A 679 8.85 -8.11 26.38
CA ASP A 679 9.64 -6.90 26.59
C ASP A 679 11.11 -7.28 26.73
N ASP A 680 11.94 -6.89 25.76
CA ASP A 680 13.38 -7.13 25.69
C ASP A 680 14.21 -5.99 26.29
N GLN A 681 13.58 -4.88 26.69
CA GLN A 681 14.24 -3.70 27.25
C GLN A 681 14.06 -3.58 28.77
N MET A 682 12.90 -3.97 29.28
CA MET A 682 12.56 -3.89 30.72
C MET A 682 12.16 -5.24 31.28
N SER A 683 12.97 -5.76 32.21
CA SER A 683 12.65 -7.00 32.91
C SER A 683 11.46 -6.84 33.87
N ILE A 684 10.59 -7.81 33.90
CA ILE A 684 9.47 -7.88 34.84
C ILE A 684 9.92 -8.24 36.28
N GLU A 685 11.08 -8.90 36.45
CA GLU A 685 11.52 -9.42 37.74
C GLU A 685 11.62 -8.35 38.85
N PRO A 686 12.21 -7.16 38.62
CA PRO A 686 12.19 -6.10 39.62
C PRO A 686 10.77 -5.69 40.03
N VAL A 687 9.83 -5.64 39.09
CA VAL A 687 8.45 -5.25 39.36
C VAL A 687 7.75 -6.28 40.23
N LEU A 688 7.94 -7.58 39.97
CA LEU A 688 7.42 -8.67 40.79
C LEU A 688 7.96 -8.60 42.21
N LEU A 689 9.27 -8.36 42.35
CA LEU A 689 9.90 -8.25 43.68
C LEU A 689 9.36 -7.05 44.45
N TYR A 690 9.29 -5.87 43.86
CA TYR A 690 8.81 -4.66 44.51
C TYR A 690 7.32 -4.73 44.80
N ARG A 691 6.51 -5.31 43.94
CA ARG A 691 5.09 -5.62 44.23
C ARG A 691 4.95 -6.41 45.55
N GLN A 692 5.67 -7.54 45.68
CA GLN A 692 5.64 -8.34 46.88
C GLN A 692 6.07 -7.56 48.14
N GLN A 693 7.11 -6.75 48.04
CA GLN A 693 7.60 -5.95 49.16
C GLN A 693 6.64 -4.83 49.55
N VAL A 694 6.08 -4.13 48.57
CA VAL A 694 5.09 -3.07 48.80
C VAL A 694 3.79 -3.60 49.38
N ASP A 695 3.28 -4.75 48.88
CA ASP A 695 2.11 -5.42 49.41
C ASP A 695 2.36 -5.85 50.88
N SER A 696 3.58 -6.34 51.18
CA SER A 696 3.99 -6.71 52.55
C SER A 696 4.08 -5.51 53.50
N ALA A 697 4.37 -4.31 52.95
CA ALA A 697 4.39 -3.04 53.68
C ALA A 697 3.00 -2.40 53.82
N GLY A 698 1.93 -3.03 53.33
CA GLY A 698 0.56 -2.54 53.39
C GLY A 698 0.16 -1.59 52.25
N GLY A 699 0.99 -1.45 51.22
CA GLY A 699 0.68 -0.71 49.99
C GLY A 699 -0.08 -1.57 48.97
N VAL A 700 -0.40 -0.99 47.82
CA VAL A 700 -1.14 -1.68 46.75
C VAL A 700 -0.39 -1.49 45.41
N VAL A 701 0.03 -2.61 44.78
CA VAL A 701 0.56 -2.65 43.43
C VAL A 701 -0.21 -3.65 42.59
N ARG A 702 -1.04 -3.17 41.66
CA ARG A 702 -1.66 -3.97 40.62
C ARG A 702 -0.69 -4.15 39.47
N LEU A 703 -0.56 -5.36 38.99
CA LEU A 703 0.32 -5.70 37.86
C LEU A 703 -0.44 -6.57 36.88
N ASP A 704 -0.55 -6.07 35.64
CA ASP A 704 -0.95 -6.87 34.49
C ASP A 704 0.28 -7.35 33.74
N THR A 705 0.31 -8.63 33.38
CA THR A 705 1.33 -9.22 32.54
C THR A 705 0.73 -9.60 31.20
N MET A 706 1.22 -8.99 30.13
CA MET A 706 0.67 -9.15 28.79
C MET A 706 1.52 -10.15 27.99
N ALA A 707 0.97 -11.34 27.74
CA ALA A 707 1.70 -12.50 27.22
C ALA A 707 2.37 -12.27 25.86
N THR A 708 1.81 -11.44 25.00
CA THR A 708 2.27 -11.21 23.63
C THR A 708 2.85 -9.82 23.38
N TRP A 709 2.92 -8.98 24.42
CA TRP A 709 3.36 -7.60 24.24
C TRP A 709 4.87 -7.43 24.33
N THR A 710 5.40 -6.71 23.35
CA THR A 710 6.76 -6.18 23.34
C THR A 710 6.87 -4.95 24.23
N HIS A 711 8.06 -4.38 24.37
CA HIS A 711 8.28 -3.11 25.07
C HIS A 711 7.41 -1.99 24.48
N GLN A 712 7.39 -1.84 23.15
CA GLN A 712 6.61 -0.82 22.48
C GLN A 712 5.10 -1.02 22.68
N ASN A 713 4.59 -2.24 22.47
CA ASN A 713 3.16 -2.52 22.73
C ASN A 713 2.75 -2.19 24.16
N THR A 714 3.64 -2.47 25.12
CA THR A 714 3.38 -2.17 26.54
C THR A 714 3.29 -0.66 26.76
N CYS A 715 4.22 0.12 26.24
CA CYS A 715 4.18 1.58 26.33
C CYS A 715 2.95 2.18 25.65
N ASP A 716 2.56 1.65 24.50
CA ASP A 716 1.50 2.22 23.66
C ASP A 716 0.09 1.88 24.17
N TYR A 717 -0.18 0.64 24.58
CA TYR A 717 -1.54 0.15 24.80
C TYR A 717 -1.94 -0.08 26.24
N SER A 718 -1.10 0.30 27.20
CA SER A 718 -1.40 0.08 28.62
C SER A 718 -2.50 0.96 29.19
N TYR A 719 -2.75 2.12 28.62
CA TYR A 719 -3.65 3.14 29.19
C TYR A 719 -5.11 2.92 28.77
N SER A 720 -5.62 1.69 28.98
CA SER A 720 -7.00 1.31 28.68
C SER A 720 -8.00 1.84 29.71
N THR A 721 -9.26 1.99 29.30
CA THR A 721 -10.35 2.50 30.14
C THR A 721 -10.44 1.81 31.51
N PRO A 722 -10.42 0.46 31.63
CA PRO A 722 -10.53 -0.16 32.97
C PRO A 722 -9.37 0.18 33.91
N ARG A 723 -8.15 0.33 33.37
CA ARG A 723 -6.97 0.68 34.17
C ARG A 723 -7.00 2.13 34.60
N LEU A 724 -7.44 3.01 33.70
CA LEU A 724 -7.58 4.43 33.99
C LEU A 724 -8.76 4.69 34.94
N ASP A 725 -9.88 3.96 34.82
CA ASP A 725 -10.99 4.00 35.78
C ASP A 725 -10.51 3.67 37.20
N TRP A 726 -9.74 2.60 37.34
CA TRP A 726 -9.15 2.26 38.62
C TRP A 726 -8.21 3.36 39.12
N LEU A 727 -7.32 3.87 38.27
CA LEU A 727 -6.34 4.89 38.66
C LEU A 727 -7.03 6.17 39.13
N PHE A 728 -7.98 6.70 38.37
CA PHE A 728 -8.65 7.95 38.67
C PHE A 728 -9.72 7.84 39.79
N ALA A 729 -10.06 6.65 40.22
CA ALA A 729 -10.87 6.41 41.42
C ALA A 729 -10.06 6.61 42.71
N GLN A 730 -8.73 6.54 42.66
CA GLN A 730 -7.90 6.70 43.86
C GLN A 730 -7.90 8.16 44.38
N ARG A 731 -7.65 8.32 45.66
CA ARG A 731 -7.55 9.64 46.33
C ARG A 731 -6.41 9.62 47.36
N LEU A 732 -5.67 10.68 47.44
CA LEU A 732 -4.61 10.84 48.42
C LEU A 732 -5.18 10.78 49.86
N GLY A 733 -4.56 9.99 50.71
CA GLY A 733 -4.95 9.84 52.11
C GLY A 733 -6.21 8.95 52.34
N VAL A 734 -6.70 8.32 51.28
CA VAL A 734 -7.81 7.36 51.34
C VAL A 734 -7.29 5.98 51.02
N PRO A 735 -7.68 4.90 51.72
CA PRO A 735 -7.31 3.53 51.35
C PRO A 735 -7.65 3.27 49.88
N ALA A 736 -6.81 2.49 49.22
CA ALA A 736 -6.99 2.18 47.79
C ALA A 736 -8.38 1.56 47.55
N VAL A 737 -9.09 2.13 46.61
CA VAL A 737 -10.41 1.68 46.18
C VAL A 737 -10.26 0.50 45.27
N ASP A 738 -10.91 -0.61 45.62
CA ASP A 738 -11.05 -1.78 44.75
C ASP A 738 -12.25 -1.54 43.84
N VAL A 739 -12.02 -0.92 42.70
CA VAL A 739 -13.03 -0.87 41.65
C VAL A 739 -13.19 -2.30 41.16
N PRO A 740 -14.36 -2.92 41.23
CA PRO A 740 -14.54 -4.30 40.79
C PRO A 740 -14.08 -4.43 39.37
N ASP A 741 -13.10 -5.29 39.13
CA ASP A 741 -12.70 -5.65 37.78
C ASP A 741 -13.94 -6.12 37.04
N GLY A 742 -14.32 -5.39 36.02
CA GLY A 742 -15.17 -5.95 35.00
C GLY A 742 -14.36 -7.04 34.32
N ASN A 743 -14.42 -8.27 34.84
CA ASN A 743 -13.71 -9.48 34.42
C ASN A 743 -12.26 -9.30 33.96
N PRO A 744 -11.29 -10.09 34.44
CA PRO A 744 -9.95 -10.08 33.84
C PRO A 744 -10.10 -10.48 32.36
N ILE A 745 -9.99 -9.51 31.49
CA ILE A 745 -9.99 -9.75 30.06
C ILE A 745 -8.59 -10.24 29.74
N GLY A 746 -8.42 -11.54 29.70
CA GLY A 746 -7.43 -12.10 28.81
C GLY A 746 -7.80 -11.68 27.39
N ASP A 747 -6.94 -10.90 26.76
CA ASP A 747 -6.87 -10.66 25.31
C ASP A 747 -8.18 -10.31 24.55
N ALA A 748 -9.10 -9.54 25.11
CA ALA A 748 -10.25 -9.05 24.35
C ALA A 748 -10.62 -7.62 24.76
N ILE A 749 -10.49 -6.72 23.82
CA ILE A 749 -10.95 -5.33 23.90
C ILE A 749 -12.48 -5.31 23.96
N GLY A 750 -13.02 -4.81 25.03
CA GLY A 750 -14.46 -4.58 25.16
C GLY A 750 -14.73 -3.51 26.20
N ILE A 751 -15.10 -2.33 25.74
CA ILE A 751 -15.56 -1.23 26.57
C ILE A 751 -16.97 -1.52 27.04
N ILE A 752 -17.21 -1.52 28.35
CA ILE A 752 -18.56 -1.43 28.90
C ILE A 752 -18.57 -0.42 30.04
N THR A 753 -19.20 0.70 29.87
CA THR A 753 -19.66 1.59 30.94
C THR A 753 -21.08 1.19 31.31
N GLU A 754 -21.31 0.89 32.58
CA GLU A 754 -22.67 0.70 33.12
C GLU A 754 -23.35 2.08 33.22
N ASN A 755 -24.19 2.39 32.27
CA ASN A 755 -25.47 3.11 32.39
C ASN A 755 -26.17 3.28 31.04
N SER A 756 -25.99 2.35 30.12
CA SER A 756 -26.91 2.13 29.01
C SER A 756 -27.15 0.63 28.90
N SER A 757 -28.34 0.20 28.58
CA SER A 757 -28.75 -1.20 28.41
C SER A 757 -27.66 -2.01 27.69
N PRO A 758 -27.25 -3.19 28.15
CA PRO A 758 -26.10 -3.91 27.61
C PRO A 758 -26.30 -4.19 26.13
N ARG A 759 -25.49 -3.55 25.26
CA ARG A 759 -25.59 -3.69 23.81
C ARG A 759 -25.09 -5.05 23.32
N ALA A 760 -24.19 -5.69 24.05
CA ALA A 760 -23.72 -7.05 23.73
C ALA A 760 -23.26 -7.79 25.01
N VAL A 761 -23.67 -9.04 25.15
CA VAL A 761 -23.30 -9.91 26.29
C VAL A 761 -22.84 -11.26 25.74
N LYS A 762 -21.70 -11.77 26.25
CA LYS A 762 -21.30 -13.14 25.97
C LYS A 762 -22.18 -14.10 26.80
N ILE A 763 -22.78 -15.07 26.15
CA ILE A 763 -23.60 -16.10 26.82
C ILE A 763 -23.12 -17.49 26.41
N LEU A 764 -23.08 -18.38 27.36
CA LEU A 764 -22.79 -19.80 27.17
C LEU A 764 -24.11 -20.56 27.04
N LEU A 765 -24.38 -21.12 25.87
CA LEU A 765 -25.57 -21.95 25.60
C LEU A 765 -25.13 -23.34 25.14
N ASN A 766 -25.51 -24.38 25.85
CA ASN A 766 -25.19 -25.76 25.49
C ASN A 766 -23.71 -26.03 25.26
N GLY A 767 -22.83 -25.38 26.06
CA GLY A 767 -21.38 -25.54 25.94
C GLY A 767 -20.71 -24.70 24.81
N HIS A 768 -21.46 -23.89 24.09
CA HIS A 768 -20.95 -22.99 23.09
C HIS A 768 -21.09 -21.52 23.49
N LEU A 769 -20.07 -20.72 23.19
CA LEU A 769 -20.03 -19.28 23.49
C LEU A 769 -20.67 -18.49 22.36
N TYR A 770 -21.58 -17.58 22.72
CA TYR A 770 -22.29 -16.69 21.79
C TYR A 770 -22.25 -15.25 22.29
N ILE A 771 -22.48 -14.31 21.37
CA ILE A 771 -22.66 -12.89 21.67
C ILE A 771 -24.15 -12.57 21.53
N ARG A 772 -24.77 -12.05 22.60
CA ARG A 772 -26.12 -11.50 22.54
C ARG A 772 -26.03 -9.97 22.42
N SER A 773 -26.60 -9.41 21.38
CA SER A 773 -26.69 -7.95 21.16
C SER A 773 -28.07 -7.59 20.62
N ASN A 774 -28.72 -6.61 21.23
CA ASN A 774 -30.05 -6.10 20.84
C ASN A 774 -31.08 -7.22 20.60
N GLY A 775 -31.15 -8.20 21.53
CA GLY A 775 -32.08 -9.32 21.43
C GLY A 775 -31.75 -10.38 20.38
N ARG A 776 -30.61 -10.28 19.74
CA ARG A 776 -30.11 -11.22 18.73
C ARG A 776 -28.90 -12.01 19.24
N LEU A 777 -28.74 -13.22 18.71
CA LEU A 777 -27.66 -14.13 19.08
C LEU A 777 -26.70 -14.29 17.90
N TYR A 778 -25.43 -14.11 18.16
CA TYR A 778 -24.35 -14.24 17.17
C TYR A 778 -23.33 -15.27 17.66
N ASP A 779 -22.71 -16.03 16.79
CA ASP A 779 -21.56 -16.87 17.15
C ASP A 779 -20.30 -16.01 17.34
N MET A 780 -19.20 -16.62 17.74
CA MET A 780 -17.94 -15.92 18.03
C MET A 780 -17.27 -15.33 16.79
N THR A 781 -17.76 -15.65 15.58
CA THR A 781 -17.31 -15.06 14.34
C THR A 781 -18.16 -13.84 13.91
N GLY A 782 -19.16 -13.45 14.76
CA GLY A 782 -20.09 -12.37 14.45
C GLY A 782 -21.25 -12.76 13.52
N ARG A 783 -21.38 -14.04 13.17
CA ARG A 783 -22.45 -14.53 12.32
C ARG A 783 -23.74 -14.69 13.14
N PHE A 784 -24.84 -14.12 12.64
CA PHE A 784 -26.17 -14.26 13.22
C PHE A 784 -26.62 -15.73 13.27
N VAL A 785 -27.02 -16.19 14.45
CA VAL A 785 -27.40 -17.60 14.68
C VAL A 785 -28.93 -17.73 14.82
N LYS A 786 -29.55 -16.90 15.65
CA LYS A 786 -31.01 -16.95 15.87
C LYS A 786 -31.50 -15.70 16.65
N PRO A 787 -32.74 -15.22 16.42
CA PRO A 787 -33.41 -14.33 17.37
C PRO A 787 -33.70 -15.08 18.67
N LEU A 788 -33.43 -14.46 19.83
CA LEU A 788 -33.97 -14.94 21.08
C LEU A 788 -35.41 -14.47 21.15
N ASN A 789 -36.37 -15.38 21.07
CA ASN A 789 -37.75 -15.07 21.46
C ASN A 789 -37.77 -14.68 22.93
N PRO A 790 -38.63 -13.71 23.34
CA PRO A 790 -38.72 -13.18 24.67
C PRO A 790 -39.00 -14.23 25.73
#